data_a1f2155d6b8c07ec589ef096f1b63192
#
_entry.id   a1f2155d6b8c07ec589ef096f1b63192
#
_cell.length_a   1.000
_cell.length_b   1.000
_cell.length_c   1.000
_cell.angle_alpha   90.00
_cell.angle_beta   90.00
_cell.angle_gamma   90.00
#
_symmetry.space_group_name_H-M   'P 1'
#
loop_
_entity.id
_entity.type
_entity.pdbx_description
1 polymer ?
#
loop_
_entity_poly.entity_id
_entity_poly.type
_entity_poly.pdbx_seq_one_letter_code
_entity_poly.pdbx_strand_id
1 'polypeptide(L)'
;MALNREQLTVINELNENIMLLASAGTGKTETLARRVANIIETKKAPGDEILCITFTNKACKEMKERVEQIVGAEGNKVKVSTFHSFCFDIIKQQAKKRTDIFTDFVVFDEDDCIEIIKTCNYFNFPIPLIQRFLDFIKLERARRDIYSEDEKKDYEEVVKLSFKENEEKINSLCSDRGNINLNLKKFLKEKGHILINSYNGTLRNNHAVDFADIIVSVKELFKDEQLIDALKIKYKYINIDEVQDTSFLEYSIIEKIFANNNILICGDIFQTIYKWRGSEPDKIFDKFKSKYKPKEIIFVKNYRATKNLTEASLSYLKNAFENEVNEIYKEEIKAFTEAEGEKIKYKALNSSMEEARFIVDEIRRLQAKGEDLNKIAVLTRDNRYNVELSRNIENILSREGADFSFALVDQFRFFRRQEIKDIIAFLKLIGNKNDAISLKRIVKRLPTGVGDKAFEAIESDEYKSIGISLCDYIDENTVLFGEKYGLLINEFENNNIIVFDVESTGVDVTEDEIIQIAAIKINKYGEVTEKFEKFLKNKKSVKSSEHVHGFSDEFLRGNGEDKEVVLKEFIEFSKDAIIVGHNVQFDINILTSELSRLNLGKVKFKGFFDTLDIYKRFYSNLPNHKLDTLSRIFETVNKPSHDAMDDILATKELLVMAIKNKIKPTSLERIAHMSKHMKAFTAIRNKLNALFIKAESLRPCDIVAEVINGFSIKTLYPGEEGREKIERLRDFYMLLKELDEEEKSNRDALMEIIKITALSNGDLEALIINRSKFPKIPIITVHQSKGLEYDTVFLAGLKENTFPSYMSVKANNIDEEKRTFYVAITRAKKRLYMTCSLEGAYGRRGEESRFIKLIDDKYLG
;
A
#
# COMPACT_ATOMS: atom_id res chain seq x y z
N MET A 1 16.07 -13.74 -27.07
CA MET A 1 16.84 -14.80 -26.38
C MET A 1 16.18 -16.13 -26.67
N ALA A 2 16.94 -17.15 -27.08
CA ALA A 2 16.35 -18.48 -27.28
C ALA A 2 15.96 -19.07 -25.91
N LEU A 3 14.73 -19.55 -25.78
CA LEU A 3 14.23 -20.19 -24.58
C LEU A 3 14.83 -21.60 -24.45
N ASN A 4 15.17 -21.99 -23.23
CA ASN A 4 15.62 -23.35 -22.96
C ASN A 4 14.44 -24.31 -22.76
N ARG A 5 14.73 -25.60 -22.61
CA ARG A 5 13.72 -26.67 -22.48
C ARG A 5 12.86 -26.46 -21.23
N GLU A 6 13.47 -26.11 -20.10
CA GLU A 6 12.80 -25.91 -18.82
C GLU A 6 11.84 -24.70 -18.88
N GLN A 7 12.30 -23.60 -19.50
CA GLN A 7 11.48 -22.40 -19.72
C GLN A 7 10.31 -22.71 -20.65
N LEU A 8 10.55 -23.42 -21.76
CA LEU A 8 9.47 -23.87 -22.67
C LEU A 8 8.47 -24.77 -21.95
N THR A 9 8.94 -25.64 -21.04
CA THR A 9 8.05 -26.47 -20.23
C THR A 9 7.13 -25.62 -19.37
N VAL A 10 7.65 -24.60 -18.66
CA VAL A 10 6.83 -23.69 -17.85
C VAL A 10 5.83 -22.92 -18.71
N ILE A 11 6.24 -22.44 -19.89
CA ILE A 11 5.37 -21.65 -20.78
C ILE A 11 4.21 -22.49 -21.32
N ASN A 12 4.49 -23.76 -21.69
CA ASN A 12 3.53 -24.62 -22.39
C ASN A 12 2.68 -25.51 -21.46
N GLU A 13 3.07 -25.70 -20.19
CA GLU A 13 2.31 -26.48 -19.25
C GLU A 13 1.16 -25.62 -18.66
N LEU A 14 -0.01 -25.73 -19.24
CA LEU A 14 -1.17 -24.90 -18.90
C LEU A 14 -2.29 -25.67 -18.17
N ASN A 15 -2.08 -26.94 -17.85
CA ASN A 15 -3.11 -27.79 -17.25
C ASN A 15 -2.73 -28.28 -15.82
N GLU A 16 -1.44 -28.31 -15.49
CA GLU A 16 -0.96 -28.75 -14.18
C GLU A 16 -0.47 -27.56 -13.35
N ASN A 17 -0.56 -27.69 -12.02
CA ASN A 17 0.07 -26.76 -11.11
C ASN A 17 1.59 -26.86 -11.23
N ILE A 18 2.29 -25.73 -11.09
CA ILE A 18 3.75 -25.68 -11.22
C ILE A 18 4.36 -25.12 -9.94
N MET A 19 5.41 -25.76 -9.47
CA MET A 19 6.35 -25.23 -8.49
C MET A 19 7.69 -25.00 -9.19
N LEU A 20 8.03 -23.73 -9.40
CA LEU A 20 9.23 -23.32 -10.08
C LEU A 20 10.30 -22.84 -9.08
N LEU A 21 11.38 -23.61 -8.96
CA LEU A 21 12.57 -23.21 -8.21
C LEU A 21 13.60 -22.66 -9.19
N ALA A 22 14.03 -21.43 -8.98
CA ALA A 22 14.88 -20.77 -9.95
C ALA A 22 15.82 -19.77 -9.29
N SER A 23 17.11 -19.99 -9.42
CA SER A 23 18.13 -19.09 -8.90
C SER A 23 18.13 -17.69 -9.57
N ALA A 24 18.92 -16.76 -9.03
CA ALA A 24 19.08 -15.45 -9.62
C ALA A 24 19.54 -15.51 -11.08
N GLY A 25 18.98 -14.66 -11.94
CA GLY A 25 19.44 -14.54 -13.33
C GLY A 25 19.02 -15.65 -14.30
N THR A 26 18.13 -16.54 -13.90
CA THR A 26 17.66 -17.66 -14.75
C THR A 26 16.46 -17.32 -15.64
N GLY A 27 16.01 -16.06 -15.66
CA GLY A 27 14.94 -15.60 -16.53
C GLY A 27 13.53 -15.90 -16.03
N LYS A 28 13.32 -15.99 -14.70
CA LYS A 28 12.00 -16.19 -14.05
C LYS A 28 10.92 -15.27 -14.63
N THR A 29 11.08 -13.96 -14.44
CA THR A 29 10.06 -12.94 -14.81
C THR A 29 9.75 -12.95 -16.32
N GLU A 30 10.76 -13.14 -17.16
CA GLU A 30 10.57 -13.29 -18.61
C GLU A 30 9.76 -14.54 -18.96
N THR A 31 10.05 -15.67 -18.30
CA THR A 31 9.31 -16.92 -18.51
C THR A 31 7.87 -16.80 -18.04
N LEU A 32 7.61 -16.15 -16.89
CA LEU A 32 6.27 -15.90 -16.40
C LEU A 32 5.47 -14.98 -17.34
N ALA A 33 6.08 -13.90 -17.84
CA ALA A 33 5.42 -13.02 -18.80
C ALA A 33 5.04 -13.76 -20.10
N ARG A 34 5.94 -14.61 -20.62
CA ARG A 34 5.66 -15.43 -21.81
C ARG A 34 4.63 -16.52 -21.55
N ARG A 35 4.60 -17.09 -20.36
CA ARG A 35 3.54 -18.02 -19.96
C ARG A 35 2.17 -17.33 -19.97
N VAL A 36 2.06 -16.14 -19.36
CA VAL A 36 0.83 -15.34 -19.35
C VAL A 36 0.41 -15.04 -20.80
N ALA A 37 1.33 -14.59 -21.63
CA ALA A 37 1.06 -14.35 -23.04
C ALA A 37 0.56 -15.63 -23.75
N ASN A 38 1.19 -16.78 -23.54
CA ASN A 38 0.78 -18.06 -24.12
C ASN A 38 -0.63 -18.51 -23.67
N ILE A 39 -1.03 -18.23 -22.42
CA ILE A 39 -2.38 -18.49 -21.93
C ILE A 39 -3.40 -17.70 -22.76
N ILE A 40 -3.12 -16.42 -23.03
CA ILE A 40 -3.98 -15.54 -23.82
C ILE A 40 -3.99 -15.97 -25.30
N GLU A 41 -2.83 -16.18 -25.93
CA GLU A 41 -2.70 -16.56 -27.34
C GLU A 41 -3.39 -17.89 -27.64
N THR A 42 -3.28 -18.84 -26.73
CA THR A 42 -3.93 -20.17 -26.87
C THR A 42 -5.40 -20.16 -26.47
N LYS A 43 -5.95 -18.98 -26.11
CA LYS A 43 -7.35 -18.78 -25.69
C LYS A 43 -7.79 -19.68 -24.52
N LYS A 44 -6.86 -20.00 -23.62
CA LYS A 44 -7.17 -20.78 -22.40
C LYS A 44 -7.89 -19.90 -21.37
N ALA A 45 -7.54 -18.62 -21.29
CA ALA A 45 -8.22 -17.60 -20.52
C ALA A 45 -7.99 -16.21 -21.14
N PRO A 46 -8.96 -15.29 -21.07
CA PRO A 46 -8.73 -13.87 -21.36
C PRO A 46 -7.86 -13.23 -20.26
N GLY A 47 -7.33 -12.04 -20.53
CA GLY A 47 -6.39 -11.38 -19.62
C GLY A 47 -6.96 -11.10 -18.23
N ASP A 48 -8.24 -10.72 -18.12
CA ASP A 48 -8.92 -10.41 -16.85
C ASP A 48 -9.19 -11.64 -15.95
N GLU A 49 -9.03 -12.86 -16.46
CA GLU A 49 -9.10 -14.11 -15.69
C GLU A 49 -7.70 -14.58 -15.22
N ILE A 50 -6.64 -13.80 -15.42
CA ILE A 50 -5.28 -14.12 -15.04
C ILE A 50 -4.81 -13.17 -13.92
N LEU A 51 -4.35 -13.77 -12.80
CA LEU A 51 -3.78 -13.06 -11.68
C LEU A 51 -2.27 -13.33 -11.58
N CYS A 52 -1.48 -12.27 -11.50
CA CYS A 52 -0.05 -12.32 -11.22
C CYS A 52 0.26 -11.52 -9.95
N ILE A 53 0.76 -12.18 -8.93
CA ILE A 53 1.23 -11.56 -7.70
C ILE A 53 2.75 -11.54 -7.72
N THR A 54 3.33 -10.38 -7.44
CA THR A 54 4.78 -10.20 -7.29
C THR A 54 5.10 -9.36 -6.07
N PHE A 55 6.38 -9.24 -5.72
CA PHE A 55 6.77 -8.62 -4.45
C PHE A 55 6.87 -7.09 -4.52
N THR A 56 7.23 -6.51 -5.69
CA THR A 56 7.48 -5.07 -5.83
C THR A 56 6.65 -4.43 -6.93
N ASN A 57 6.35 -3.13 -6.79
CA ASN A 57 5.65 -2.36 -7.83
C ASN A 57 6.46 -2.28 -9.13
N LYS A 58 7.79 -2.23 -9.02
CA LYS A 58 8.68 -2.29 -10.19
C LYS A 58 8.51 -3.61 -10.95
N ALA A 59 8.49 -4.74 -10.25
CA ALA A 59 8.29 -6.04 -10.88
C ALA A 59 6.89 -6.15 -11.52
N CYS A 60 5.86 -5.56 -10.89
CA CYS A 60 4.52 -5.46 -11.48
C CYS A 60 4.57 -4.72 -12.83
N LYS A 61 5.21 -3.54 -12.87
CA LYS A 61 5.35 -2.74 -14.08
C LYS A 61 6.10 -3.49 -15.17
N GLU A 62 7.27 -4.05 -14.86
CA GLU A 62 8.06 -4.83 -15.82
C GLU A 62 7.30 -6.05 -16.36
N MET A 63 6.55 -6.75 -15.51
CA MET A 63 5.73 -7.89 -15.94
C MET A 63 4.62 -7.43 -16.89
N LYS A 64 3.89 -6.37 -16.53
CA LYS A 64 2.80 -5.81 -17.34
C LYS A 64 3.30 -5.36 -18.70
N GLU A 65 4.38 -4.56 -18.75
CA GLU A 65 4.99 -4.09 -20.00
C GLU A 65 5.43 -5.25 -20.90
N ARG A 66 6.02 -6.30 -20.34
CA ARG A 66 6.45 -7.48 -21.13
C ARG A 66 5.28 -8.27 -21.70
N VAL A 67 4.22 -8.46 -20.92
CA VAL A 67 3.00 -9.13 -21.40
C VAL A 67 2.35 -8.31 -22.52
N GLU A 68 2.22 -7.00 -22.33
CA GLU A 68 1.66 -6.08 -23.31
C GLU A 68 2.46 -6.07 -24.62
N GLN A 69 3.79 -6.08 -24.55
CA GLN A 69 4.68 -6.16 -25.74
C GLN A 69 4.45 -7.43 -26.56
N ILE A 70 3.99 -8.53 -25.94
CA ILE A 70 3.78 -9.81 -26.64
C ILE A 70 2.36 -9.90 -27.19
N VAL A 71 1.34 -9.58 -26.39
CA VAL A 71 -0.09 -9.84 -26.74
C VAL A 71 -0.92 -8.57 -26.92
N GLY A 72 -0.30 -7.38 -26.87
CA GLY A 72 -0.97 -6.09 -27.09
C GLY A 72 -1.98 -5.75 -26.00
N ALA A 73 -3.08 -5.08 -26.37
CA ALA A 73 -4.09 -4.55 -25.46
C ALA A 73 -4.71 -5.62 -24.54
N GLU A 74 -4.79 -6.88 -24.95
CA GLU A 74 -5.31 -7.95 -24.09
C GLU A 74 -4.42 -8.20 -22.85
N GLY A 75 -3.12 -7.92 -22.99
CA GLY A 75 -2.15 -7.98 -21.88
C GLY A 75 -2.45 -6.96 -20.77
N ASN A 76 -3.03 -5.81 -21.09
CA ASN A 76 -3.38 -4.77 -20.12
C ASN A 76 -4.52 -5.20 -19.17
N LYS A 77 -5.35 -6.18 -19.57
CA LYS A 77 -6.42 -6.73 -18.74
C LYS A 77 -5.90 -7.67 -17.65
N VAL A 78 -4.65 -8.16 -17.78
CA VAL A 78 -4.07 -9.06 -16.79
C VAL A 78 -3.92 -8.33 -15.44
N LYS A 79 -4.42 -8.92 -14.38
CA LYS A 79 -4.24 -8.38 -13.03
C LYS A 79 -2.83 -8.68 -12.54
N VAL A 80 -1.91 -7.74 -12.72
CA VAL A 80 -0.56 -7.80 -12.14
C VAL A 80 -0.49 -6.87 -10.94
N SER A 81 -0.15 -7.38 -9.76
CA SER A 81 -0.27 -6.63 -8.51
C SER A 81 0.71 -7.12 -7.46
N THR A 82 1.09 -6.26 -6.51
CA THR A 82 1.67 -6.74 -5.25
C THR A 82 0.58 -7.34 -4.36
N PHE A 83 0.96 -8.18 -3.38
CA PHE A 83 -0.01 -8.77 -2.45
C PHE A 83 -0.84 -7.69 -1.74
N HIS A 84 -0.20 -6.66 -1.20
CA HIS A 84 -0.92 -5.56 -0.51
C HIS A 84 -1.82 -4.77 -1.45
N SER A 85 -1.38 -4.49 -2.68
CA SER A 85 -2.24 -3.84 -3.68
C SER A 85 -3.44 -4.69 -4.07
N PHE A 86 -3.26 -6.00 -4.21
CA PHE A 86 -4.36 -6.95 -4.47
C PHE A 86 -5.37 -6.94 -3.32
N CYS A 87 -4.89 -7.02 -2.08
CA CYS A 87 -5.74 -6.95 -0.90
C CYS A 87 -6.49 -5.60 -0.80
N PHE A 88 -5.79 -4.49 -1.05
CA PHE A 88 -6.41 -3.17 -1.07
C PHE A 88 -7.55 -3.08 -2.11
N ASP A 89 -7.34 -3.62 -3.30
CA ASP A 89 -8.35 -3.61 -4.35
C ASP A 89 -9.59 -4.43 -3.96
N ILE A 90 -9.40 -5.57 -3.25
CA ILE A 90 -10.52 -6.35 -2.69
C ILE A 90 -11.29 -5.52 -1.65
N ILE A 91 -10.58 -4.84 -0.73
CA ILE A 91 -11.24 -3.99 0.28
C ILE A 91 -12.03 -2.88 -0.41
N LYS A 92 -11.43 -2.22 -1.40
CA LYS A 92 -12.09 -1.15 -2.16
C LYS A 92 -13.36 -1.64 -2.86
N GLN A 93 -13.30 -2.81 -3.48
CA GLN A 93 -14.46 -3.44 -4.12
C GLN A 93 -15.54 -3.85 -3.12
N GLN A 94 -15.16 -4.23 -1.91
CA GLN A 94 -16.09 -4.66 -0.87
C GLN A 94 -16.51 -3.54 0.10
N ALA A 95 -15.99 -2.32 -0.05
CA ALA A 95 -16.26 -1.21 0.86
C ALA A 95 -17.76 -0.86 0.93
N LYS A 96 -18.53 -1.07 -0.15
CA LYS A 96 -19.98 -0.92 -0.13
C LYS A 96 -20.66 -1.97 0.76
N LYS A 97 -20.27 -3.23 0.61
CA LYS A 97 -20.83 -4.34 1.40
C LYS A 97 -20.40 -4.29 2.87
N ARG A 98 -19.23 -3.71 3.13
CA ARG A 98 -18.70 -3.45 4.47
C ARG A 98 -19.03 -2.02 4.86
N THR A 99 -20.24 -1.82 5.38
CA THR A 99 -20.73 -0.51 5.85
C THR A 99 -19.96 0.08 7.05
N ASP A 100 -18.85 -0.52 7.45
CA ASP A 100 -17.91 -0.01 8.45
C ASP A 100 -16.63 0.61 7.85
N ILE A 101 -16.40 0.47 6.52
CA ILE A 101 -15.29 1.06 5.79
C ILE A 101 -15.83 2.11 4.82
N PHE A 102 -15.28 3.31 4.87
CA PHE A 102 -15.65 4.35 3.91
C PHE A 102 -15.12 4.06 2.51
N THR A 103 -15.88 4.39 1.49
CA THR A 103 -15.49 4.16 0.09
C THR A 103 -14.38 5.09 -0.40
N ASP A 104 -14.15 6.20 0.29
CA ASP A 104 -13.10 7.18 0.02
C ASP A 104 -11.81 6.98 0.85
N PHE A 105 -11.69 5.81 1.54
CA PHE A 105 -10.54 5.54 2.37
C PHE A 105 -9.21 5.60 1.61
N VAL A 106 -8.18 6.04 2.31
CA VAL A 106 -6.80 6.11 1.82
C VAL A 106 -5.87 5.28 2.68
N VAL A 107 -4.70 4.91 2.12
CA VAL A 107 -3.65 4.23 2.90
C VAL A 107 -2.78 5.27 3.58
N PHE A 108 -2.62 5.15 4.89
CA PHE A 108 -1.66 5.91 5.66
C PHE A 108 -0.32 5.17 5.68
N ASP A 109 0.73 5.89 5.34
CA ASP A 109 2.08 5.37 5.44
C ASP A 109 2.62 5.46 6.89
N GLU A 110 3.85 5.00 7.09
CA GLU A 110 4.50 4.96 8.40
C GLU A 110 4.56 6.34 9.09
N ASP A 111 4.79 7.43 8.35
CA ASP A 111 4.87 8.77 8.93
C ASP A 111 3.50 9.29 9.35
N ASP A 112 2.45 9.00 8.56
CA ASP A 112 1.08 9.33 8.91
C ASP A 112 0.64 8.56 10.17
N CYS A 113 1.02 7.27 10.25
CA CYS A 113 0.79 6.44 11.43
C CYS A 113 1.52 6.98 12.67
N ILE A 114 2.76 7.46 12.49
CA ILE A 114 3.53 8.12 13.57
C ILE A 114 2.78 9.34 14.13
N GLU A 115 2.18 10.17 13.27
CA GLU A 115 1.41 11.32 13.74
C GLU A 115 0.19 10.88 14.57
N ILE A 116 -0.50 9.81 14.18
CA ILE A 116 -1.59 9.24 15.00
C ILE A 116 -1.07 8.69 16.33
N ILE A 117 0.04 7.93 16.30
CA ILE A 117 0.62 7.37 17.53
C ILE A 117 0.98 8.48 18.52
N LYS A 118 1.50 9.64 18.04
CA LYS A 118 1.76 10.79 18.91
C LYS A 118 0.52 11.26 19.66
N THR A 119 -0.64 11.25 19.02
CA THR A 119 -1.89 11.69 19.64
C THR A 119 -2.43 10.67 20.65
N CYS A 120 -2.09 9.38 20.48
CA CYS A 120 -2.54 8.29 21.37
C CYS A 120 -1.53 7.93 22.48
N ASN A 121 -0.29 8.43 22.38
CA ASN A 121 0.83 8.08 23.27
C ASN A 121 0.95 9.05 24.46
N TYR A 122 -0.03 9.02 25.35
CA TYR A 122 -0.07 9.89 26.52
C TYR A 122 1.10 9.71 27.50
N PHE A 123 1.86 8.61 27.41
CA PHE A 123 2.95 8.27 28.32
C PHE A 123 4.35 8.52 27.76
N ASN A 124 4.46 9.15 26.59
CA ASN A 124 5.73 9.48 25.90
C ASN A 124 6.70 8.29 25.74
N PHE A 125 6.17 7.10 25.48
CA PHE A 125 7.00 5.95 25.12
C PHE A 125 7.62 6.11 23.72
N PRO A 126 8.73 5.41 23.42
CA PRO A 126 9.35 5.48 22.09
C PRO A 126 8.38 5.02 20.98
N ILE A 127 8.05 5.94 20.07
CA ILE A 127 7.06 5.71 19.00
C ILE A 127 7.38 4.48 18.14
N PRO A 128 8.66 4.22 17.74
CA PRO A 128 8.96 3.05 16.92
C PRO A 128 8.68 1.72 17.63
N LEU A 129 8.74 1.68 18.96
CA LEU A 129 8.39 0.48 19.73
C LEU A 129 6.88 0.27 19.77
N ILE A 130 6.12 1.36 19.96
CA ILE A 130 4.66 1.33 19.91
C ILE A 130 4.18 0.88 18.56
N GLN A 131 4.70 1.46 17.48
CA GLN A 131 4.31 1.11 16.10
C GLN A 131 4.52 -0.38 15.84
N ARG A 132 5.72 -0.91 16.15
CA ARG A 132 6.00 -2.36 16.01
C ARG A 132 5.03 -3.24 16.80
N PHE A 133 4.62 -2.79 17.99
CA PHE A 133 3.62 -3.50 18.78
C PHE A 133 2.24 -3.47 18.15
N LEU A 134 1.78 -2.32 17.67
CA LEU A 134 0.48 -2.18 16.99
C LEU A 134 0.40 -3.09 15.76
N ASP A 135 1.41 -3.04 14.89
CA ASP A 135 1.50 -3.88 13.70
C ASP A 135 1.47 -5.38 14.06
N PHE A 136 2.26 -5.76 15.07
CA PHE A 136 2.31 -7.14 15.54
C PHE A 136 0.95 -7.63 16.04
N ILE A 137 0.27 -6.86 16.90
CA ILE A 137 -1.02 -7.27 17.49
C ILE A 137 -2.12 -7.34 16.41
N LYS A 138 -2.14 -6.41 15.46
CA LYS A 138 -3.05 -6.49 14.32
C LYS A 138 -2.85 -7.77 13.52
N LEU A 139 -1.62 -8.09 13.15
CA LEU A 139 -1.31 -9.31 12.41
C LEU A 139 -1.56 -10.59 13.23
N GLU A 140 -1.35 -10.56 14.56
CA GLU A 140 -1.69 -11.69 15.45
C GLU A 140 -3.21 -11.93 15.49
N ARG A 141 -4.03 -10.88 15.46
CA ARG A 141 -5.48 -11.02 15.31
C ARG A 141 -5.83 -11.82 14.05
N ALA A 142 -5.20 -11.46 12.93
CA ALA A 142 -5.41 -12.16 11.66
C ALA A 142 -4.87 -13.61 11.66
N ARG A 143 -3.70 -13.86 12.28
CA ARG A 143 -3.11 -15.21 12.38
C ARG A 143 -3.96 -16.14 13.22
N ARG A 144 -4.54 -15.64 14.32
CA ARG A 144 -5.35 -16.40 15.27
C ARG A 144 -6.81 -16.53 14.83
N ASP A 145 -7.18 -15.83 13.76
CA ASP A 145 -8.55 -15.78 13.23
C ASP A 145 -9.58 -15.30 14.26
N ILE A 146 -9.18 -14.35 15.12
CA ILE A 146 -10.02 -13.79 16.18
C ILE A 146 -10.81 -12.62 15.62
N TYR A 147 -12.08 -12.87 15.30
CA TYR A 147 -13.02 -11.88 14.76
C TYR A 147 -14.40 -12.14 15.34
N SER A 148 -14.76 -11.35 16.35
CA SER A 148 -16.10 -11.30 16.89
C SER A 148 -16.85 -10.03 16.41
N GLU A 149 -18.05 -9.85 16.87
CA GLU A 149 -18.80 -8.60 16.64
C GLU A 149 -18.19 -7.40 17.40
N ASP A 150 -17.37 -7.65 18.44
CA ASP A 150 -16.75 -6.62 19.27
C ASP A 150 -15.23 -6.62 19.09
N GLU A 151 -14.76 -5.85 18.13
CA GLU A 151 -13.33 -5.71 17.83
C GLU A 151 -12.48 -5.32 19.04
N LYS A 152 -13.05 -4.58 20.01
CA LYS A 152 -12.32 -4.18 21.22
C LYS A 152 -12.00 -5.37 22.11
N LYS A 153 -12.93 -6.30 22.24
CA LYS A 153 -12.72 -7.56 22.96
C LYS A 153 -11.75 -8.45 22.22
N ASP A 154 -11.81 -8.47 20.88
CA ASP A 154 -10.85 -9.21 20.07
C ASP A 154 -9.43 -8.76 20.39
N TYR A 155 -9.14 -7.45 20.36
CA TYR A 155 -7.81 -6.94 20.67
C TYR A 155 -7.41 -7.13 22.14
N GLU A 156 -8.34 -7.10 23.08
CA GLU A 156 -8.06 -7.46 24.49
C GLU A 156 -7.59 -8.92 24.61
N GLU A 157 -8.29 -9.84 23.93
CA GLU A 157 -7.94 -11.25 23.89
C GLU A 157 -6.59 -11.48 23.18
N VAL A 158 -6.37 -10.88 22.01
CA VAL A 158 -5.12 -11.01 21.26
C VAL A 158 -3.93 -10.50 22.05
N VAL A 159 -4.03 -9.37 22.73
CA VAL A 159 -2.96 -8.85 23.60
C VAL A 159 -2.68 -9.84 24.72
N LYS A 160 -3.71 -10.35 25.41
CA LYS A 160 -3.57 -11.32 26.51
C LYS A 160 -2.87 -12.60 26.05
N LEU A 161 -3.29 -13.17 24.93
CA LEU A 161 -2.70 -14.38 24.35
C LEU A 161 -1.25 -14.14 23.90
N SER A 162 -0.98 -13.00 23.26
CA SER A 162 0.37 -12.66 22.78
C SER A 162 1.38 -12.53 23.93
N PHE A 163 0.98 -11.93 25.06
CA PHE A 163 1.84 -11.86 26.24
C PHE A 163 2.02 -13.20 26.94
N LYS A 164 1.09 -14.14 26.76
CA LYS A 164 1.19 -15.49 27.34
C LYS A 164 2.05 -16.43 26.51
N GLU A 165 1.96 -16.35 25.19
CA GLU A 165 2.49 -17.36 24.27
C GLU A 165 3.72 -16.90 23.47
N ASN A 166 3.90 -15.58 23.30
CA ASN A 166 4.95 -14.99 22.45
C ASN A 166 5.93 -14.11 23.25
N GLU A 167 6.37 -14.57 24.42
CA GLU A 167 7.18 -13.74 25.33
C GLU A 167 8.49 -13.22 24.68
N GLU A 168 9.20 -14.05 23.94
CA GLU A 168 10.44 -13.65 23.26
C GLU A 168 10.17 -12.55 22.23
N LYS A 169 9.11 -12.69 21.45
CA LYS A 169 8.70 -11.69 20.45
C LYS A 169 8.31 -10.38 21.13
N ILE A 170 7.52 -10.43 22.21
CA ILE A 170 7.15 -9.26 23.01
C ILE A 170 8.39 -8.56 23.60
N ASN A 171 9.35 -9.33 24.12
CA ASN A 171 10.61 -8.77 24.60
C ASN A 171 11.37 -8.05 23.49
N SER A 172 11.44 -8.63 22.30
CA SER A 172 12.06 -8.01 21.13
C SER A 172 11.36 -6.72 20.72
N LEU A 173 10.01 -6.70 20.69
CA LEU A 173 9.21 -5.51 20.36
C LEU A 173 9.40 -4.38 21.38
N CYS A 174 9.57 -4.71 22.65
CA CYS A 174 9.80 -3.73 23.73
C CYS A 174 11.27 -3.35 23.89
N SER A 175 12.17 -3.84 23.03
CA SER A 175 13.62 -3.60 23.16
C SER A 175 14.10 -2.48 22.25
N ASP A 176 14.94 -1.60 22.82
CA ASP A 176 15.74 -0.66 22.08
C ASP A 176 17.23 -0.96 22.33
N ARG A 177 18.01 -1.10 21.24
CA ARG A 177 19.47 -1.42 21.27
C ARG A 177 19.84 -2.60 22.19
N GLY A 178 18.94 -3.60 22.27
CA GLY A 178 19.13 -4.80 23.07
C GLY A 178 18.71 -4.69 24.54
N ASN A 179 18.20 -3.54 24.97
CA ASN A 179 17.67 -3.35 26.33
C ASN A 179 16.15 -3.35 26.30
N ILE A 180 15.51 -4.18 27.14
CA ILE A 180 14.07 -4.27 27.26
C ILE A 180 13.54 -3.09 28.08
N ASN A 181 12.62 -2.32 27.53
CA ASN A 181 11.89 -1.28 28.26
C ASN A 181 10.78 -1.94 29.11
N LEU A 182 11.07 -2.24 30.35
CA LEU A 182 10.15 -2.93 31.28
C LEU A 182 8.87 -2.11 31.54
N ASN A 183 8.98 -0.78 31.60
CA ASN A 183 7.83 0.09 31.84
C ASN A 183 6.88 0.04 30.63
N LEU A 184 7.41 0.09 29.41
CA LEU A 184 6.62 -0.08 28.19
C LEU A 184 5.99 -1.48 28.15
N LYS A 185 6.77 -2.55 28.42
CA LYS A 185 6.25 -3.93 28.45
C LYS A 185 5.07 -4.06 29.41
N LYS A 186 5.20 -3.51 30.63
CA LYS A 186 4.11 -3.52 31.62
C LYS A 186 2.88 -2.75 31.13
N PHE A 187 3.09 -1.54 30.61
CA PHE A 187 2.01 -0.71 30.06
C PHE A 187 1.26 -1.43 28.93
N LEU A 188 1.99 -2.00 27.95
CA LEU A 188 1.39 -2.71 26.83
C LEU A 188 0.63 -3.96 27.24
N LYS A 189 1.10 -4.66 28.29
CA LYS A 189 0.37 -5.81 28.86
C LYS A 189 -0.98 -5.40 29.45
N GLU A 190 -1.02 -4.29 30.17
CA GLU A 190 -2.22 -3.83 30.91
C GLU A 190 -3.16 -2.99 30.02
N LYS A 191 -2.62 -2.14 29.15
CA LYS A 191 -3.36 -1.12 28.39
C LYS A 191 -3.11 -1.15 26.87
N GLY A 192 -2.38 -2.15 26.35
CA GLY A 192 -2.10 -2.25 24.93
C GLY A 192 -3.36 -2.34 24.06
N HIS A 193 -4.39 -3.02 24.55
CA HIS A 193 -5.70 -3.09 23.88
C HIS A 193 -6.40 -1.72 23.80
N ILE A 194 -6.26 -0.87 24.82
CA ILE A 194 -6.83 0.49 24.81
C ILE A 194 -6.09 1.34 23.78
N LEU A 195 -4.75 1.24 23.76
CA LEU A 195 -3.92 1.97 22.81
C LEU A 195 -4.26 1.62 21.35
N ILE A 196 -4.38 0.34 21.02
CA ILE A 196 -4.71 -0.09 19.67
C ILE A 196 -6.13 0.31 19.27
N ASN A 197 -7.09 0.26 20.17
CA ASN A 197 -8.45 0.69 19.90
C ASN A 197 -8.53 2.21 19.67
N SER A 198 -7.78 3.02 20.41
CA SER A 198 -7.67 4.47 20.20
C SER A 198 -7.00 4.79 18.86
N TYR A 199 -5.94 4.08 18.52
CA TYR A 199 -5.24 4.21 17.25
C TYR A 199 -6.15 3.86 16.06
N ASN A 200 -6.84 2.71 16.10
CA ASN A 200 -7.78 2.30 15.06
C ASN A 200 -8.96 3.27 14.93
N GLY A 201 -9.47 3.77 16.05
CA GLY A 201 -10.53 4.78 16.04
C GLY A 201 -10.09 6.05 15.31
N THR A 202 -8.85 6.49 15.55
CA THR A 202 -8.30 7.67 14.87
C THR A 202 -8.08 7.44 13.37
N LEU A 203 -7.60 6.25 12.97
CA LEU A 203 -7.52 5.87 11.55
C LEU A 203 -8.87 5.96 10.87
N ARG A 204 -9.90 5.37 11.47
CA ARG A 204 -11.27 5.36 10.92
C ARG A 204 -11.86 6.76 10.80
N ASN A 205 -11.64 7.63 11.79
CA ASN A 205 -12.12 9.01 11.74
C ASN A 205 -11.44 9.83 10.63
N ASN A 206 -10.27 9.40 10.15
CA ASN A 206 -9.59 9.99 9.01
C ASN A 206 -9.90 9.26 7.69
N HIS A 207 -10.87 8.35 7.65
CA HIS A 207 -11.13 7.47 6.53
C HIS A 207 -9.84 6.82 5.99
N ALA A 208 -9.07 6.23 6.89
CA ALA A 208 -7.77 5.68 6.57
C ALA A 208 -7.59 4.25 7.08
N VAL A 209 -6.71 3.52 6.41
CA VAL A 209 -6.22 2.20 6.82
C VAL A 209 -4.69 2.22 6.80
N ASP A 210 -4.04 1.48 7.70
CA ASP A 210 -2.61 1.23 7.62
C ASP A 210 -2.30 -0.10 6.88
N PHE A 211 -1.02 -0.44 6.77
CA PHE A 211 -0.59 -1.65 6.07
C PHE A 211 -1.11 -2.94 6.71
N ALA A 212 -1.13 -3.00 8.04
CA ALA A 212 -1.64 -4.18 8.76
C ALA A 212 -3.15 -4.32 8.59
N ASP A 213 -3.89 -3.21 8.58
CA ASP A 213 -5.33 -3.21 8.35
C ASP A 213 -5.71 -3.80 6.99
N ILE A 214 -4.89 -3.60 5.96
CA ILE A 214 -5.13 -4.18 4.63
C ILE A 214 -5.19 -5.72 4.73
N ILE A 215 -4.23 -6.32 5.44
CA ILE A 215 -4.17 -7.79 5.61
C ILE A 215 -5.31 -8.27 6.51
N VAL A 216 -5.52 -7.60 7.64
CA VAL A 216 -6.57 -7.94 8.63
C VAL A 216 -7.95 -7.89 7.99
N SER A 217 -8.23 -6.83 7.23
CA SER A 217 -9.52 -6.63 6.58
C SER A 217 -9.81 -7.69 5.52
N VAL A 218 -8.84 -8.05 4.67
CA VAL A 218 -9.05 -9.11 3.68
C VAL A 218 -9.22 -10.48 4.34
N LYS A 219 -8.46 -10.75 5.41
CA LYS A 219 -8.64 -12.00 6.17
C LYS A 219 -10.04 -12.09 6.75
N GLU A 220 -10.59 -10.99 7.23
CA GLU A 220 -11.97 -10.92 7.74
C GLU A 220 -13.00 -11.06 6.60
N LEU A 221 -12.81 -10.35 5.47
CA LEU A 221 -13.65 -10.48 4.28
C LEU A 221 -13.69 -11.92 3.75
N PHE A 222 -12.59 -12.65 3.85
CA PHE A 222 -12.49 -14.05 3.43
C PHE A 222 -13.14 -15.05 4.41
N LYS A 223 -13.99 -14.58 5.32
CA LYS A 223 -15.02 -15.40 5.99
C LYS A 223 -16.28 -15.53 5.15
N ASP A 224 -16.48 -14.62 4.18
CA ASP A 224 -17.52 -14.71 3.18
C ASP A 224 -17.11 -15.71 2.08
N GLU A 225 -17.68 -16.92 2.14
CA GLU A 225 -17.43 -17.99 1.16
C GLU A 225 -17.87 -17.58 -0.26
N GLN A 226 -18.88 -16.73 -0.39
CA GLN A 226 -19.36 -16.28 -1.69
C GLN A 226 -18.36 -15.36 -2.38
N LEU A 227 -17.71 -14.46 -1.62
CA LEU A 227 -16.61 -13.65 -2.13
C LEU A 227 -15.45 -14.54 -2.59
N ILE A 228 -15.10 -15.54 -1.79
CA ILE A 228 -14.03 -16.50 -2.14
C ILE A 228 -14.38 -17.23 -3.43
N ASP A 229 -15.61 -17.74 -3.56
CA ASP A 229 -16.03 -18.48 -4.74
C ASP A 229 -16.10 -17.60 -5.99
N ALA A 230 -16.53 -16.34 -5.86
CA ALA A 230 -16.47 -15.37 -6.96
C ALA A 230 -15.02 -15.14 -7.45
N LEU A 231 -14.06 -15.03 -6.53
CA LEU A 231 -12.65 -14.88 -6.87
C LEU A 231 -12.04 -16.16 -7.49
N LYS A 232 -12.44 -17.34 -7.01
CA LYS A 232 -12.05 -18.63 -7.61
C LYS A 232 -12.53 -18.77 -9.05
N ILE A 233 -13.77 -18.35 -9.32
CA ILE A 233 -14.35 -18.36 -10.68
C ILE A 233 -13.66 -17.33 -11.57
N LYS A 234 -13.40 -16.14 -11.03
CA LYS A 234 -12.77 -15.05 -11.77
C LYS A 234 -11.37 -15.39 -12.25
N TYR A 235 -10.52 -15.92 -11.39
CA TYR A 235 -9.11 -16.17 -11.74
C TYR A 235 -8.87 -17.64 -12.07
N LYS A 236 -8.80 -17.97 -13.36
CA LYS A 236 -8.49 -19.31 -13.84
C LYS A 236 -7.00 -19.66 -13.73
N TYR A 237 -6.15 -18.65 -13.84
CA TYR A 237 -4.70 -18.79 -13.73
C TYR A 237 -4.16 -17.84 -12.66
N ILE A 238 -3.39 -18.39 -11.73
CA ILE A 238 -2.78 -17.63 -10.64
C ILE A 238 -1.28 -17.89 -10.67
N ASN A 239 -0.48 -16.85 -10.86
CA ASN A 239 0.96 -16.91 -10.88
C ASN A 239 1.51 -16.05 -9.73
N ILE A 240 2.31 -16.65 -8.84
CA ILE A 240 2.91 -15.97 -7.69
C ILE A 240 4.41 -16.00 -7.86
N ASP A 241 5.02 -14.83 -8.06
CA ASP A 241 6.48 -14.65 -8.16
C ASP A 241 7.06 -14.26 -6.80
N GLU A 242 8.34 -14.55 -6.59
CA GLU A 242 9.10 -14.24 -5.37
C GLU A 242 8.45 -14.76 -4.08
N VAL A 243 7.89 -15.99 -4.13
CA VAL A 243 7.19 -16.64 -3.00
C VAL A 243 8.04 -16.70 -1.74
N GLN A 244 9.38 -16.74 -1.86
CA GLN A 244 10.28 -16.77 -0.72
C GLN A 244 10.20 -15.51 0.15
N ASP A 245 9.60 -14.42 -0.33
CA ASP A 245 9.41 -13.18 0.42
C ASP A 245 8.01 -13.05 1.04
N THR A 246 7.13 -13.97 0.72
CA THR A 246 5.74 -14.02 1.20
C THR A 246 5.70 -14.57 2.62
N SER A 247 4.93 -13.95 3.51
CA SER A 247 4.65 -14.52 4.82
C SER A 247 3.64 -15.66 4.72
N PHE A 248 3.66 -16.58 5.69
CA PHE A 248 2.68 -17.68 5.72
C PHE A 248 1.24 -17.17 5.86
N LEU A 249 1.03 -16.04 6.53
CA LEU A 249 -0.28 -15.39 6.63
C LEU A 249 -0.76 -14.93 5.25
N GLU A 250 0.08 -14.20 4.50
CA GLU A 250 -0.24 -13.75 3.14
C GLU A 250 -0.53 -14.93 2.21
N TYR A 251 0.31 -15.97 2.25
CA TYR A 251 0.07 -17.19 1.49
C TYR A 251 -1.27 -17.83 1.88
N SER A 252 -1.59 -17.90 3.17
CA SER A 252 -2.84 -18.51 3.66
C SER A 252 -4.09 -17.75 3.20
N ILE A 253 -3.97 -16.46 2.96
CA ILE A 253 -5.04 -15.63 2.39
C ILE A 253 -5.21 -15.94 0.91
N ILE A 254 -4.13 -15.87 0.12
CA ILE A 254 -4.22 -16.12 -1.32
C ILE A 254 -4.61 -17.57 -1.62
N GLU A 255 -4.18 -18.53 -0.79
CA GLU A 255 -4.53 -19.94 -0.92
C GLU A 255 -6.05 -20.20 -0.84
N LYS A 256 -6.82 -19.34 -0.15
CA LYS A 256 -8.27 -19.50 -0.07
C LYS A 256 -8.96 -19.37 -1.44
N ILE A 257 -8.36 -18.65 -2.36
CA ILE A 257 -8.89 -18.55 -3.74
C ILE A 257 -8.35 -19.64 -4.68
N PHE A 258 -7.50 -20.54 -4.19
CA PHE A 258 -7.08 -21.72 -4.97
C PHE A 258 -8.21 -22.76 -4.99
N ALA A 259 -8.58 -23.20 -6.18
CA ALA A 259 -9.60 -24.23 -6.38
C ALA A 259 -9.21 -25.12 -7.58
N ASN A 260 -10.00 -25.06 -8.65
CA ASN A 260 -9.71 -25.70 -9.93
C ASN A 260 -8.86 -24.80 -10.85
N ASN A 261 -8.22 -23.79 -10.29
CA ASN A 261 -7.34 -22.87 -11.00
C ASN A 261 -6.03 -23.57 -11.34
N ASN A 262 -5.36 -23.11 -12.40
CA ASN A 262 -3.99 -23.49 -12.66
C ASN A 262 -3.07 -22.52 -11.89
N ILE A 263 -2.27 -23.07 -10.99
CA ILE A 263 -1.47 -22.29 -10.05
C ILE A 263 0.00 -22.52 -10.35
N LEU A 264 0.73 -21.42 -10.48
CA LEU A 264 2.18 -21.42 -10.52
C LEU A 264 2.73 -20.61 -9.35
N ILE A 265 3.57 -21.22 -8.53
CA ILE A 265 4.40 -20.49 -7.56
C ILE A 265 5.86 -20.55 -7.99
N CYS A 266 6.56 -19.42 -7.86
CA CYS A 266 7.94 -19.27 -8.28
C CYS A 266 8.78 -18.59 -7.19
N GLY A 267 9.98 -19.11 -6.94
CA GLY A 267 10.88 -18.50 -5.97
C GLY A 267 12.30 -19.02 -5.96
N ASP A 268 13.14 -18.34 -5.17
CA ASP A 268 14.53 -18.72 -4.86
C ASP A 268 14.73 -18.78 -3.35
N ILE A 269 14.78 -19.94 -2.77
CA ILE A 269 14.90 -20.18 -1.32
C ILE A 269 16.18 -19.51 -0.77
N PHE A 270 17.27 -19.47 -1.57
CA PHE A 270 18.52 -18.86 -1.15
C PHE A 270 18.51 -17.32 -1.19
N GLN A 271 17.46 -16.71 -1.73
CA GLN A 271 17.23 -15.27 -1.68
C GLN A 271 16.24 -14.83 -0.58
N THR A 272 15.94 -15.68 0.39
CA THR A 272 15.06 -15.36 1.54
C THR A 272 15.81 -14.46 2.52
N ILE A 273 15.56 -13.15 2.45
CA ILE A 273 16.19 -12.13 3.31
C ILE A 273 15.18 -11.31 4.12
N TYR A 274 13.91 -11.74 4.16
CA TYR A 274 12.82 -11.08 4.88
C TYR A 274 12.19 -11.96 5.98
N LYS A 275 12.96 -12.92 6.55
CA LYS A 275 12.51 -13.74 7.71
C LYS A 275 12.05 -12.88 8.88
N TRP A 276 12.72 -11.75 9.11
CA TRP A 276 12.35 -10.79 10.14
C TRP A 276 10.95 -10.16 9.92
N ARG A 277 10.44 -10.14 8.69
CA ARG A 277 9.06 -9.76 8.34
C ARG A 277 8.06 -10.92 8.43
N GLY A 278 8.53 -12.13 8.71
CA GLY A 278 7.68 -13.32 8.83
C GLY A 278 7.56 -14.13 7.54
N SER A 279 8.49 -13.98 6.58
CA SER A 279 8.53 -14.88 5.43
C SER A 279 8.96 -16.29 5.85
N GLU A 280 8.22 -17.29 5.39
CA GLU A 280 8.38 -18.70 5.74
C GLU A 280 8.29 -19.57 4.47
N PRO A 281 9.23 -19.42 3.52
CA PRO A 281 9.17 -20.12 2.23
C PRO A 281 9.12 -21.63 2.36
N ASP A 282 9.90 -22.21 3.27
CA ASP A 282 9.96 -23.66 3.47
C ASP A 282 8.55 -24.21 3.76
N LYS A 283 7.83 -23.58 4.70
CA LYS A 283 6.44 -23.99 5.01
C LYS A 283 5.49 -23.81 3.83
N ILE A 284 5.68 -22.77 3.02
CA ILE A 284 4.83 -22.48 1.87
C ILE A 284 5.07 -23.53 0.78
N PHE A 285 6.33 -23.80 0.43
CA PHE A 285 6.67 -24.80 -0.58
C PHE A 285 6.22 -26.20 -0.17
N ASP A 286 6.46 -26.62 1.08
CA ASP A 286 6.03 -27.92 1.61
C ASP A 286 4.51 -28.07 1.58
N LYS A 287 3.78 -27.03 2.02
CA LYS A 287 2.32 -27.04 1.98
C LYS A 287 1.79 -27.10 0.56
N PHE A 288 2.36 -26.31 -0.36
CA PHE A 288 1.95 -26.32 -1.76
C PHE A 288 2.23 -27.67 -2.42
N LYS A 289 3.41 -28.24 -2.19
CA LYS A 289 3.81 -29.55 -2.70
C LYS A 289 2.90 -30.67 -2.19
N SER A 290 2.65 -30.73 -0.89
CA SER A 290 1.83 -31.78 -0.29
C SER A 290 0.36 -31.72 -0.72
N LYS A 291 -0.21 -30.51 -0.81
CA LYS A 291 -1.63 -30.31 -1.08
C LYS A 291 -1.98 -30.32 -2.56
N TYR A 292 -1.15 -29.68 -3.39
CA TYR A 292 -1.48 -29.46 -4.81
C TYR A 292 -0.68 -30.33 -5.77
N LYS A 293 0.30 -31.11 -5.29
CA LYS A 293 1.13 -32.06 -6.06
C LYS A 293 1.60 -31.46 -7.39
N PRO A 294 2.27 -30.29 -7.37
CA PRO A 294 2.65 -29.59 -8.57
C PRO A 294 3.74 -30.31 -9.34
N LYS A 295 3.85 -30.01 -10.63
CA LYS A 295 5.03 -30.32 -11.41
C LYS A 295 6.20 -29.45 -10.95
N GLU A 296 7.24 -30.09 -10.42
CA GLU A 296 8.44 -29.40 -9.96
C GLU A 296 9.37 -29.14 -11.14
N ILE A 297 9.71 -27.87 -11.36
CA ILE A 297 10.62 -27.45 -12.42
C ILE A 297 11.74 -26.62 -11.80
N ILE A 298 12.97 -26.87 -12.17
CA ILE A 298 14.15 -26.18 -11.62
C ILE A 298 14.90 -25.50 -12.77
N PHE A 299 15.19 -24.21 -12.61
CA PHE A 299 16.01 -23.48 -13.57
C PHE A 299 17.47 -23.46 -13.13
N VAL A 300 18.33 -24.03 -13.95
CA VAL A 300 19.77 -24.17 -13.69
C VAL A 300 20.66 -23.31 -14.62
N LYS A 301 20.10 -22.63 -15.62
CA LYS A 301 20.87 -21.81 -16.57
C LYS A 301 20.77 -20.32 -16.22
N ASN A 302 21.91 -19.71 -15.90
CA ASN A 302 21.99 -18.26 -15.60
C ASN A 302 22.27 -17.47 -16.90
N TYR A 303 21.45 -16.50 -17.22
CA TYR A 303 21.52 -15.63 -18.39
C TYR A 303 21.99 -14.22 -18.08
N ARG A 304 22.16 -13.90 -16.79
CA ARG A 304 22.42 -12.53 -16.32
C ARG A 304 23.91 -12.20 -16.25
N ALA A 305 24.65 -13.06 -15.57
CA ALA A 305 26.03 -12.77 -15.19
C ALA A 305 27.04 -13.49 -16.08
N THR A 306 28.27 -12.98 -16.11
CA THR A 306 29.40 -13.64 -16.74
C THR A 306 29.68 -14.98 -16.08
N LYS A 307 30.47 -15.85 -16.79
CA LYS A 307 30.79 -17.19 -16.32
C LYS A 307 31.49 -17.16 -14.95
N ASN A 308 32.52 -16.34 -14.81
CA ASN A 308 33.26 -16.21 -13.55
C ASN A 308 32.38 -15.79 -12.37
N LEU A 309 31.48 -14.83 -12.57
CA LEU A 309 30.55 -14.39 -11.49
C LEU A 309 29.51 -15.46 -11.17
N THR A 310 29.01 -16.18 -12.15
CA THR A 310 28.05 -17.28 -11.95
C THR A 310 28.70 -18.42 -11.17
N GLU A 311 29.89 -18.85 -11.57
CA GLU A 311 30.61 -19.91 -10.90
C GLU A 311 31.09 -19.52 -9.48
N ALA A 312 31.50 -18.26 -9.28
CA ALA A 312 31.81 -17.70 -7.95
C ALA A 312 30.61 -17.71 -7.00
N SER A 313 29.45 -17.28 -7.51
CA SER A 313 28.22 -17.30 -6.70
C SER A 313 27.75 -18.73 -6.37
N LEU A 314 27.99 -19.66 -7.27
CA LEU A 314 27.70 -21.07 -7.04
C LEU A 314 28.65 -21.72 -6.06
N SER A 315 29.97 -21.41 -6.15
CA SER A 315 30.94 -21.89 -5.16
C SER A 315 30.58 -21.40 -3.76
N TYR A 316 30.18 -20.12 -3.66
CA TYR A 316 29.67 -19.57 -2.42
C TYR A 316 28.45 -20.36 -1.88
N LEU A 317 27.44 -20.60 -2.73
CA LEU A 317 26.23 -21.34 -2.32
C LEU A 317 26.58 -22.75 -1.82
N LYS A 318 27.42 -23.47 -2.56
CA LYS A 318 27.84 -24.83 -2.19
C LYS A 318 28.56 -24.83 -0.84
N ASN A 319 29.46 -23.88 -0.61
CA ASN A 319 30.22 -23.79 0.64
C ASN A 319 29.38 -23.26 1.81
N ALA A 320 28.35 -22.46 1.56
CA ALA A 320 27.50 -21.87 2.58
C ALA A 320 26.30 -22.76 2.97
N PHE A 321 25.77 -23.56 2.04
CA PHE A 321 24.51 -24.34 2.16
C PHE A 321 24.63 -25.71 1.46
N GLU A 322 25.68 -26.47 1.74
CA GLU A 322 26.00 -27.72 1.03
C GLU A 322 24.81 -28.70 0.94
N ASN A 323 24.17 -28.96 2.07
CA ASN A 323 23.06 -29.92 2.15
C ASN A 323 21.84 -29.46 1.34
N GLU A 324 21.41 -28.21 1.54
CA GLU A 324 20.23 -27.64 0.88
C GLU A 324 20.44 -27.50 -0.64
N VAL A 325 21.65 -27.13 -1.07
CA VAL A 325 22.00 -27.03 -2.50
C VAL A 325 21.94 -28.38 -3.17
N ASN A 326 22.50 -29.42 -2.55
CA ASN A 326 22.49 -30.77 -3.09
C ASN A 326 21.08 -31.38 -3.15
N GLU A 327 20.24 -31.05 -2.19
CA GLU A 327 18.83 -31.50 -2.16
C GLU A 327 18.00 -30.84 -3.28
N ILE A 328 18.15 -29.53 -3.46
CA ILE A 328 17.32 -28.75 -4.39
C ILE A 328 17.84 -28.86 -5.83
N TYR A 329 19.14 -28.62 -6.04
CA TYR A 329 19.73 -28.60 -7.38
C TYR A 329 20.40 -29.96 -7.72
N LYS A 330 19.61 -30.85 -8.28
CA LYS A 330 20.11 -32.13 -8.77
C LYS A 330 21.09 -32.00 -9.94
N GLU A 331 20.94 -30.92 -10.72
CA GLU A 331 21.84 -30.54 -11.81
C GLU A 331 22.61 -29.28 -11.42
N GLU A 332 23.85 -29.15 -11.88
CA GLU A 332 24.67 -28.00 -11.59
C GLU A 332 24.16 -26.74 -12.31
N ILE A 333 24.07 -25.62 -11.58
CA ILE A 333 23.74 -24.33 -12.17
C ILE A 333 24.90 -23.93 -13.10
N LYS A 334 24.58 -23.55 -14.34
CA LYS A 334 25.56 -23.22 -15.37
C LYS A 334 25.34 -21.82 -15.91
N ALA A 335 26.44 -21.10 -16.19
CA ALA A 335 26.38 -19.89 -16.97
C ALA A 335 26.00 -20.22 -18.42
N PHE A 336 25.04 -19.49 -18.97
CA PHE A 336 24.67 -19.62 -20.39
C PHE A 336 25.44 -18.65 -21.30
N THR A 337 26.04 -17.61 -20.71
CA THR A 337 26.86 -16.66 -21.44
C THR A 337 28.24 -17.23 -21.76
N GLU A 338 28.72 -17.01 -22.98
CA GLU A 338 30.09 -17.36 -23.38
C GLU A 338 31.14 -16.38 -22.83
N ALA A 339 30.69 -15.21 -22.33
CA ALA A 339 31.56 -14.20 -21.76
C ALA A 339 32.19 -14.72 -20.45
N GLU A 340 33.49 -14.95 -20.47
CA GLU A 340 34.26 -15.38 -19.28
C GLU A 340 34.08 -14.38 -18.11
N GLY A 341 34.21 -13.08 -18.41
CA GLY A 341 34.16 -12.00 -17.44
C GLY A 341 35.45 -11.84 -16.63
N GLU A 342 35.52 -10.76 -15.85
CA GLU A 342 36.62 -10.54 -14.91
C GLU A 342 36.40 -11.38 -13.65
N LYS A 343 37.50 -11.77 -12.97
CA LYS A 343 37.45 -12.31 -11.62
C LYS A 343 36.96 -11.24 -10.65
N ILE A 344 36.43 -11.65 -9.51
CA ILE A 344 36.00 -10.75 -8.43
C ILE A 344 37.24 -10.04 -7.89
N LYS A 345 37.25 -8.71 -7.91
CA LYS A 345 38.36 -7.94 -7.34
C LYS A 345 38.13 -7.75 -5.85
N TYR A 346 38.87 -8.46 -5.03
CA TYR A 346 38.84 -8.30 -3.60
C TYR A 346 39.99 -7.44 -3.10
N LYS A 347 39.71 -6.49 -2.16
CA LYS A 347 40.75 -5.67 -1.55
C LYS A 347 40.47 -5.37 -0.08
N ALA A 348 41.38 -5.78 0.79
CA ALA A 348 41.44 -5.35 2.19
C ALA A 348 42.26 -4.06 2.30
N LEU A 349 41.69 -3.07 2.98
CA LEU A 349 42.22 -1.70 3.11
C LEU A 349 42.33 -1.34 4.60
N ASN A 350 43.23 -0.42 4.94
CA ASN A 350 43.52 -0.15 6.35
C ASN A 350 42.46 0.72 7.03
N SER A 351 41.77 1.59 6.27
CA SER A 351 40.77 2.50 6.82
C SER A 351 39.51 2.63 5.93
N SER A 352 38.44 3.12 6.51
CA SER A 352 37.21 3.44 5.78
C SER A 352 37.41 4.56 4.75
N MET A 353 38.34 5.47 4.99
CA MET A 353 38.72 6.51 4.02
C MET A 353 39.46 5.91 2.81
N GLU A 354 40.39 4.93 3.03
CA GLU A 354 41.07 4.23 1.93
C GLU A 354 40.08 3.41 1.10
N GLU A 355 39.06 2.80 1.75
CA GLU A 355 38.00 2.08 1.06
C GLU A 355 37.20 3.02 0.16
N ALA A 356 36.76 4.16 0.68
CA ALA A 356 36.08 5.19 -0.10
C ALA A 356 36.92 5.67 -1.29
N ARG A 357 38.23 5.90 -1.08
CA ARG A 357 39.21 6.28 -2.11
C ARG A 357 39.28 5.23 -3.20
N PHE A 358 39.47 3.98 -2.84
CA PHE A 358 39.52 2.88 -3.80
C PHE A 358 38.26 2.81 -4.69
N ILE A 359 37.08 2.95 -4.09
CA ILE A 359 35.81 2.94 -4.82
C ILE A 359 35.75 4.11 -5.82
N VAL A 360 36.07 5.33 -5.40
CA VAL A 360 36.08 6.51 -6.29
C VAL A 360 37.07 6.35 -7.42
N ASP A 361 38.29 5.89 -7.17
CA ASP A 361 39.35 5.73 -8.17
C ASP A 361 39.00 4.64 -9.20
N GLU A 362 38.41 3.52 -8.77
CA GLU A 362 37.95 2.48 -9.69
C GLU A 362 36.77 2.97 -10.55
N ILE A 363 35.85 3.76 -10.00
CA ILE A 363 34.75 4.35 -10.77
C ILE A 363 35.27 5.34 -11.82
N ARG A 364 36.26 6.18 -11.46
CA ARG A 364 36.94 7.06 -12.45
C ARG A 364 37.59 6.25 -13.55
N ARG A 365 38.21 5.13 -13.19
CA ARG A 365 38.82 4.24 -14.17
C ARG A 365 37.80 3.60 -15.11
N LEU A 366 36.65 3.22 -14.59
CA LEU A 366 35.53 2.70 -15.40
C LEU A 366 34.93 3.78 -16.31
N GLN A 367 34.80 5.01 -15.81
CA GLN A 367 34.37 6.16 -16.59
C GLN A 367 35.32 6.44 -17.76
N ALA A 368 36.63 6.43 -17.49
CA ALA A 368 37.67 6.62 -18.51
C ALA A 368 37.64 5.51 -19.60
N LYS A 369 37.14 4.32 -19.29
CA LYS A 369 36.91 3.24 -20.22
C LYS A 369 35.57 3.34 -20.98
N GLY A 370 34.76 4.36 -20.71
CA GLY A 370 33.48 4.57 -21.36
C GLY A 370 32.34 3.72 -20.80
N GLU A 371 32.48 3.17 -19.58
CA GLU A 371 31.42 2.40 -18.92
C GLU A 371 30.28 3.33 -18.47
N ASP A 372 29.05 2.87 -18.57
CA ASP A 372 27.86 3.61 -18.16
C ASP A 372 27.76 3.64 -16.62
N LEU A 373 28.02 4.79 -16.03
CA LEU A 373 27.99 4.97 -14.57
C LEU A 373 26.60 4.77 -13.95
N ASN A 374 25.52 4.91 -14.72
CA ASN A 374 24.16 4.64 -14.25
C ASN A 374 23.89 3.14 -14.01
N LYS A 375 24.80 2.28 -14.47
CA LYS A 375 24.76 0.82 -14.28
C LYS A 375 25.71 0.35 -13.19
N ILE A 376 26.19 1.26 -12.34
CA ILE A 376 27.07 0.99 -11.20
C ILE A 376 26.29 1.21 -9.92
N ALA A 377 26.52 0.36 -8.90
CA ALA A 377 26.01 0.56 -7.55
C ALA A 377 27.05 0.18 -6.49
N VAL A 378 26.95 0.84 -5.33
CA VAL A 378 27.69 0.47 -4.12
C VAL A 378 26.69 -0.16 -3.16
N LEU A 379 26.94 -1.40 -2.75
CA LEU A 379 26.13 -2.17 -1.84
C LEU A 379 26.83 -2.31 -0.48
N THR A 380 26.06 -2.18 0.59
CA THR A 380 26.52 -2.42 1.95
C THR A 380 25.50 -3.24 2.73
N ARG A 381 25.87 -3.70 3.93
CA ARG A 381 24.98 -4.47 4.79
C ARG A 381 23.92 -3.62 5.49
N ASP A 382 24.27 -2.42 5.93
CA ASP A 382 23.39 -1.57 6.72
C ASP A 382 23.54 -0.08 6.41
N ASN A 383 22.54 0.69 6.79
CA ASN A 383 22.47 2.12 6.53
C ASN A 383 23.49 2.95 7.31
N ARG A 384 23.98 2.45 8.43
CA ARG A 384 25.01 3.15 9.22
C ARG A 384 26.31 3.21 8.41
N TYR A 385 26.66 2.06 7.80
CA TYR A 385 27.83 1.99 6.95
C TYR A 385 27.68 2.84 5.68
N ASN A 386 26.47 2.86 5.09
CA ASN A 386 26.15 3.75 3.97
C ASN A 386 26.45 5.22 4.29
N VAL A 387 26.04 5.71 5.46
CA VAL A 387 26.24 7.11 5.89
C VAL A 387 27.74 7.40 6.08
N GLU A 388 28.47 6.49 6.70
CA GLU A 388 29.92 6.63 6.89
C GLU A 388 30.66 6.68 5.54
N LEU A 389 30.39 5.72 4.67
CA LEU A 389 30.99 5.61 3.35
C LEU A 389 30.67 6.83 2.48
N SER A 390 29.40 7.26 2.45
CA SER A 390 28.95 8.44 1.71
C SER A 390 29.72 9.70 2.15
N ARG A 391 29.85 9.93 3.47
CA ARG A 391 30.58 11.06 4.01
C ARG A 391 32.07 11.04 3.58
N ASN A 392 32.70 9.87 3.61
CA ASN A 392 34.09 9.75 3.18
C ASN A 392 34.24 10.01 1.68
N ILE A 393 33.32 9.50 0.86
CA ILE A 393 33.28 9.77 -0.59
C ILE A 393 33.06 11.26 -0.87
N GLU A 394 32.08 11.90 -0.21
CA GLU A 394 31.82 13.33 -0.35
C GLU A 394 33.04 14.19 -0.01
N ASN A 395 33.79 13.83 1.04
CA ASN A 395 35.04 14.49 1.40
C ASN A 395 36.10 14.38 0.31
N ILE A 396 36.16 13.28 -0.43
CA ILE A 396 37.07 13.08 -1.54
C ILE A 396 36.64 13.93 -2.74
N LEU A 397 35.36 13.81 -3.14
CA LEU A 397 34.84 14.49 -4.33
C LEU A 397 34.82 16.01 -4.18
N SER A 398 34.57 16.56 -2.98
CA SER A 398 34.59 18.00 -2.69
C SER A 398 35.98 18.61 -2.85
N ARG A 399 37.04 17.83 -2.64
CA ARG A 399 38.44 18.30 -2.76
C ARG A 399 38.97 18.16 -4.18
N GLU A 400 38.54 17.14 -4.90
CA GLU A 400 39.16 16.74 -6.18
C GLU A 400 38.27 17.02 -7.40
N GLY A 401 36.98 17.27 -7.18
CA GLY A 401 35.98 17.37 -8.21
C GLY A 401 35.65 16.04 -8.90
N ALA A 402 34.48 15.92 -9.46
CA ALA A 402 34.08 14.77 -10.29
C ALA A 402 32.86 15.14 -11.16
N ASP A 403 32.72 14.45 -12.29
CA ASP A 403 31.59 14.57 -13.21
C ASP A 403 30.46 13.58 -12.86
N PHE A 404 30.51 13.01 -11.67
CA PHE A 404 29.49 12.11 -11.10
C PHE A 404 29.32 12.35 -9.60
N SER A 405 28.21 11.91 -9.06
CA SER A 405 27.94 11.98 -7.64
C SER A 405 27.42 10.65 -7.11
N PHE A 406 27.36 10.52 -5.81
CA PHE A 406 26.73 9.37 -5.15
C PHE A 406 25.40 9.78 -4.55
N ALA A 407 24.48 8.85 -4.55
CA ALA A 407 23.16 9.02 -3.95
C ALA A 407 22.98 8.00 -2.83
N LEU A 408 22.82 8.48 -1.59
CA LEU A 408 22.49 7.63 -0.46
C LEU A 408 21.00 7.31 -0.51
N VAL A 409 20.63 6.08 -0.85
CA VAL A 409 19.22 5.72 -1.11
C VAL A 409 18.36 5.72 0.18
N ASP A 410 18.96 5.56 1.35
CA ASP A 410 18.21 5.68 2.60
C ASP A 410 17.82 7.13 2.95
N GLN A 411 18.58 8.09 2.45
CA GLN A 411 18.16 9.49 2.41
C GLN A 411 17.17 9.77 1.27
N PHE A 412 17.01 8.81 0.34
CA PHE A 412 16.10 8.82 -0.80
C PHE A 412 14.81 8.04 -0.52
N ARG A 413 14.24 8.14 0.64
CA ARG A 413 12.81 7.88 0.82
C ARG A 413 12.07 9.02 0.11
N PHE A 414 12.08 8.98 -1.24
CA PHE A 414 11.62 10.08 -2.09
C PHE A 414 10.23 10.54 -1.68
N PHE A 415 9.30 9.60 -1.52
CA PHE A 415 7.94 9.92 -1.10
C PHE A 415 7.83 10.38 0.35
N ARG A 416 8.86 10.17 1.18
CA ARG A 416 8.94 10.64 2.57
C ARG A 416 9.69 11.97 2.74
N ARG A 417 10.26 12.51 1.64
CA ARG A 417 10.85 13.84 1.68
C ARG A 417 9.80 14.89 1.95
N GLN A 418 10.15 15.86 2.76
CA GLN A 418 9.23 16.90 3.23
C GLN A 418 8.46 17.56 2.09
N GLU A 419 9.16 17.98 1.04
CA GLU A 419 8.58 18.66 -0.12
C GLU A 419 7.62 17.77 -0.91
N ILE A 420 7.92 16.50 -1.02
CA ILE A 420 7.07 15.51 -1.71
C ILE A 420 5.86 15.16 -0.84
N LYS A 421 6.07 14.90 0.45
CA LYS A 421 4.97 14.65 1.39
C LYS A 421 4.00 15.84 1.50
N ASP A 422 4.52 17.06 1.39
CA ASP A 422 3.66 18.24 1.38
C ASP A 422 2.72 18.22 0.17
N ILE A 423 3.19 17.79 -1.01
CA ILE A 423 2.34 17.61 -2.20
C ILE A 423 1.41 16.40 -2.06
N ILE A 424 1.91 15.26 -1.59
CA ILE A 424 1.08 14.05 -1.38
C ILE A 424 -0.08 14.35 -0.44
N ALA A 425 0.11 15.20 0.58
CA ALA A 425 -0.96 15.61 1.47
C ALA A 425 -2.12 16.30 0.73
N PHE A 426 -1.82 17.13 -0.28
CA PHE A 426 -2.88 17.71 -1.13
C PHE A 426 -3.59 16.63 -1.95
N LEU A 427 -2.85 15.70 -2.55
CA LEU A 427 -3.43 14.62 -3.33
C LEU A 427 -4.36 13.76 -2.44
N LYS A 428 -3.91 13.39 -1.24
CA LYS A 428 -4.71 12.64 -0.26
C LYS A 428 -5.98 13.40 0.14
N LEU A 429 -5.85 14.70 0.42
CA LEU A 429 -7.01 15.54 0.82
C LEU A 429 -8.03 15.72 -0.32
N ILE A 430 -7.58 15.72 -1.59
CA ILE A 430 -8.48 15.71 -2.75
C ILE A 430 -9.19 14.36 -2.86
N GLY A 431 -8.48 13.26 -2.66
CA GLY A 431 -9.05 11.90 -2.69
C GLY A 431 -10.00 11.63 -1.52
N ASN A 432 -9.68 12.16 -0.34
CA ASN A 432 -10.41 12.00 0.91
C ASN A 432 -10.48 13.32 1.68
N LYS A 433 -11.61 14.03 1.59
CA LYS A 433 -11.82 15.33 2.24
C LYS A 433 -11.87 15.24 3.78
N ASN A 434 -11.91 14.05 4.36
CA ASN A 434 -11.92 13.80 5.80
C ASN A 434 -10.51 13.48 6.36
N ASP A 435 -9.46 13.54 5.55
CA ASP A 435 -8.07 13.35 5.99
C ASP A 435 -7.56 14.55 6.79
N ALA A 436 -7.84 14.56 8.09
CA ALA A 436 -7.41 15.62 8.99
C ALA A 436 -5.88 15.67 9.17
N ILE A 437 -5.16 14.55 9.00
CA ILE A 437 -3.70 14.51 9.09
C ILE A 437 -3.08 15.28 7.92
N SER A 438 -3.55 15.03 6.70
CA SER A 438 -3.11 15.76 5.51
C SER A 438 -3.48 17.23 5.59
N LEU A 439 -4.70 17.56 6.03
CA LEU A 439 -5.11 18.96 6.22
C LEU A 439 -4.24 19.68 7.25
N LYS A 440 -3.99 19.07 8.40
CA LYS A 440 -3.10 19.62 9.45
C LYS A 440 -1.71 19.87 8.90
N ARG A 441 -1.15 18.96 8.12
CA ARG A 441 0.13 19.11 7.47
C ARG A 441 0.15 20.32 6.53
N ILE A 442 -0.84 20.44 5.64
CA ILE A 442 -0.98 21.56 4.69
C ILE A 442 -1.05 22.90 5.44
N VAL A 443 -1.92 22.98 6.45
CA VAL A 443 -2.15 24.22 7.21
C VAL A 443 -0.89 24.63 8.00
N LYS A 444 -0.17 23.67 8.60
CA LYS A 444 1.09 23.96 9.32
C LYS A 444 2.21 24.40 8.38
N ARG A 445 2.20 23.91 7.15
CA ARG A 445 3.26 24.17 6.18
C ARG A 445 3.13 25.54 5.50
N LEU A 446 1.92 25.99 5.30
CA LEU A 446 1.60 27.26 4.65
C LEU A 446 1.45 28.39 5.68
N PRO A 447 1.68 29.65 5.31
CA PRO A 447 1.49 30.79 6.20
C PRO A 447 -0.01 31.11 6.39
N THR A 448 -0.72 30.22 7.10
CA THR A 448 -2.17 30.32 7.30
C THR A 448 -2.57 31.12 8.53
N GLY A 449 -1.67 31.32 9.48
CA GLY A 449 -1.97 31.94 10.77
C GLY A 449 -2.65 31.01 11.80
N VAL A 450 -2.84 29.75 11.46
CA VAL A 450 -3.37 28.72 12.39
C VAL A 450 -2.21 28.15 13.20
N GLY A 451 -2.18 28.39 14.50
CA GLY A 451 -1.14 27.91 15.41
C GLY A 451 -1.48 26.57 16.07
N ASP A 452 -0.47 25.96 16.72
CA ASP A 452 -0.61 24.65 17.40
C ASP A 452 -1.73 24.63 18.45
N LYS A 453 -1.95 25.72 19.18
CA LYS A 453 -3.07 25.83 20.17
C LYS A 453 -4.45 25.65 19.54
N ALA A 454 -4.63 26.07 18.27
CA ALA A 454 -5.90 25.84 17.57
C ALA A 454 -6.09 24.35 17.26
N PHE A 455 -5.01 23.67 16.82
CA PHE A 455 -5.07 22.22 16.59
C PHE A 455 -5.32 21.44 17.89
N GLU A 456 -4.63 21.78 18.98
CA GLU A 456 -4.83 21.15 20.28
C GLU A 456 -6.29 21.32 20.77
N ALA A 457 -6.88 22.49 20.61
CA ALA A 457 -8.27 22.72 20.94
C ALA A 457 -9.23 21.89 20.09
N ILE A 458 -9.07 21.95 18.75
CA ILE A 458 -9.95 21.23 17.81
C ILE A 458 -9.84 19.70 17.96
N GLU A 459 -8.67 19.19 18.31
CA GLU A 459 -8.41 17.76 18.50
C GLU A 459 -8.72 17.30 19.93
N SER A 460 -9.17 18.17 20.83
CA SER A 460 -9.54 17.81 22.20
C SER A 460 -10.81 16.96 22.26
N ASP A 461 -10.98 16.24 23.37
CA ASP A 461 -12.20 15.45 23.61
C ASP A 461 -13.46 16.35 23.72
N GLU A 462 -13.30 17.61 24.15
CA GLU A 462 -14.39 18.60 24.20
C GLU A 462 -14.99 18.82 22.79
N TYR A 463 -14.15 19.09 21.78
CA TYR A 463 -14.61 19.29 20.39
C TYR A 463 -15.09 17.99 19.74
N LYS A 464 -14.40 16.90 19.98
CA LYS A 464 -14.79 15.58 19.43
C LYS A 464 -16.15 15.10 19.96
N SER A 465 -16.43 15.33 21.25
CA SER A 465 -17.69 14.87 21.89
C SER A 465 -18.95 15.50 21.29
N ILE A 466 -18.81 16.70 20.72
CA ILE A 466 -19.89 17.40 20.02
C ILE A 466 -19.82 17.23 18.49
N GLY A 467 -18.97 16.34 17.98
CA GLY A 467 -18.90 15.96 16.57
C GLY A 467 -18.12 16.89 15.67
N ILE A 468 -17.24 17.75 16.19
CA ILE A 468 -16.35 18.63 15.40
C ILE A 468 -15.10 17.85 14.97
N SER A 469 -14.71 18.04 13.71
CA SER A 469 -13.46 17.58 13.12
C SER A 469 -12.69 18.75 12.48
N LEU A 470 -11.38 18.62 12.35
CA LEU A 470 -10.54 19.63 11.71
C LEU A 470 -10.99 19.93 10.26
N CYS A 471 -11.42 18.89 9.52
CA CYS A 471 -11.88 19.04 8.14
C CYS A 471 -13.17 19.86 7.99
N ASP A 472 -13.95 20.01 9.07
CA ASP A 472 -15.16 20.82 9.03
C ASP A 472 -14.87 22.31 8.78
N TYR A 473 -13.66 22.80 9.13
CA TYR A 473 -13.24 24.20 8.92
C TYR A 473 -12.98 24.55 7.44
N ILE A 474 -12.88 23.56 6.56
CA ILE A 474 -12.73 23.77 5.11
C ILE A 474 -14.01 23.45 4.33
N ASP A 475 -15.05 22.97 4.98
CA ASP A 475 -16.35 22.65 4.38
C ASP A 475 -17.19 23.93 4.19
N GLU A 476 -17.70 24.15 2.98
CA GLU A 476 -18.45 25.37 2.63
C GLU A 476 -19.78 25.47 3.36
N ASN A 477 -20.50 24.33 3.51
CA ASN A 477 -21.76 24.31 4.22
C ASN A 477 -21.58 24.62 5.71
N THR A 478 -20.50 24.11 6.28
CA THR A 478 -20.13 24.43 7.67
C THR A 478 -19.93 25.93 7.87
N VAL A 479 -19.33 26.59 6.90
CA VAL A 479 -19.13 28.05 6.98
C VAL A 479 -20.46 28.82 6.84
N LEU A 480 -21.28 28.42 5.90
CA LEU A 480 -22.56 29.05 5.63
C LEU A 480 -23.50 28.99 6.83
N PHE A 481 -23.53 27.85 7.52
CA PHE A 481 -24.42 27.61 8.65
C PHE A 481 -23.76 27.79 10.02
N GLY A 482 -22.45 28.03 10.07
CA GLY A 482 -21.68 28.20 11.31
C GLY A 482 -21.32 26.88 12.01
N GLU A 483 -21.79 25.73 11.51
CA GLU A 483 -21.50 24.40 12.04
C GLU A 483 -21.72 23.28 10.99
N LYS A 484 -21.12 22.11 11.21
CA LYS A 484 -21.13 20.99 10.26
C LYS A 484 -22.53 20.53 9.87
N TYR A 485 -23.47 20.45 10.82
CA TYR A 485 -24.79 19.90 10.59
C TYR A 485 -25.88 20.98 10.40
N GLY A 486 -25.49 22.25 10.26
CA GLY A 486 -26.46 23.34 10.15
C GLY A 486 -27.35 23.22 8.93
N LEU A 487 -26.80 22.81 7.78
CA LEU A 487 -27.58 22.51 6.58
C LEU A 487 -28.56 21.33 6.84
N LEU A 488 -28.11 20.26 7.50
CA LEU A 488 -28.95 19.10 7.83
C LEU A 488 -30.11 19.50 8.75
N ILE A 489 -29.82 20.28 9.79
CA ILE A 489 -30.83 20.78 10.71
C ILE A 489 -31.87 21.64 9.99
N ASN A 490 -31.40 22.57 9.15
CA ASN A 490 -32.28 23.47 8.38
C ASN A 490 -33.22 22.70 7.45
N GLU A 491 -32.68 21.77 6.67
CA GLU A 491 -33.46 20.99 5.73
C GLU A 491 -34.39 19.97 6.41
N PHE A 492 -34.01 19.46 7.60
CA PHE A 492 -34.89 18.63 8.41
C PHE A 492 -36.12 19.42 8.90
N GLU A 493 -35.93 20.65 9.37
CA GLU A 493 -37.07 21.53 9.76
C GLU A 493 -37.98 21.90 8.57
N ASN A 494 -37.38 21.97 7.38
CA ASN A 494 -38.09 22.29 6.13
C ASN A 494 -38.70 21.04 5.45
N ASN A 495 -38.64 19.86 6.06
CA ASN A 495 -39.16 18.59 5.49
C ASN A 495 -38.51 18.22 4.14
N ASN A 496 -37.22 18.55 3.98
CA ASN A 496 -36.54 18.43 2.68
C ASN A 496 -35.33 17.48 2.75
N ILE A 497 -35.54 16.32 3.39
CA ILE A 497 -34.54 15.26 3.45
C ILE A 497 -35.05 14.03 2.73
N ILE A 498 -34.19 13.46 1.92
CA ILE A 498 -34.38 12.18 1.25
C ILE A 498 -33.38 11.18 1.81
N VAL A 499 -33.87 10.06 2.32
CA VAL A 499 -33.04 8.91 2.65
C VAL A 499 -33.05 7.99 1.46
N PHE A 500 -31.87 7.56 1.03
CA PHE A 500 -31.61 6.99 -0.29
C PHE A 500 -30.59 5.86 -0.22
N ASP A 501 -30.85 4.81 -0.99
CA ASP A 501 -29.92 3.69 -1.22
C ASP A 501 -30.15 3.11 -2.62
N VAL A 502 -29.14 2.44 -3.18
CA VAL A 502 -29.24 1.73 -4.47
C VAL A 502 -28.66 0.34 -4.39
N GLU A 503 -29.29 -0.60 -5.12
CA GLU A 503 -28.67 -1.88 -5.44
C GLU A 503 -28.12 -1.88 -6.86
N SER A 504 -27.06 -2.66 -7.11
CA SER A 504 -26.31 -2.65 -8.36
C SER A 504 -25.83 -4.03 -8.80
N THR A 505 -25.50 -4.17 -10.08
CA THR A 505 -24.93 -5.42 -10.64
C THR A 505 -23.56 -5.79 -10.06
N GLY A 506 -22.91 -4.86 -9.38
CA GLY A 506 -21.61 -5.04 -8.76
C GLY A 506 -21.11 -3.76 -8.10
N VAL A 507 -19.81 -3.72 -7.79
CA VAL A 507 -19.20 -2.65 -6.98
C VAL A 507 -18.35 -1.66 -7.80
N ASP A 508 -18.19 -1.88 -9.09
CA ASP A 508 -17.46 -0.95 -9.96
C ASP A 508 -18.41 0.16 -10.43
N VAL A 509 -18.29 1.33 -9.83
CA VAL A 509 -19.14 2.49 -10.14
C VAL A 509 -19.04 2.96 -11.59
N THR A 510 -18.00 2.57 -12.33
CA THR A 510 -17.79 2.98 -13.71
C THR A 510 -18.43 2.03 -14.72
N GLU A 511 -18.52 0.74 -14.38
CA GLU A 511 -19.02 -0.31 -15.28
C GLU A 511 -20.32 -0.96 -14.80
N ASP A 512 -20.55 -0.98 -13.49
CA ASP A 512 -21.75 -1.62 -12.94
C ASP A 512 -22.99 -0.74 -13.09
N GLU A 513 -24.13 -1.39 -13.09
CA GLU A 513 -25.41 -0.77 -13.37
C GLU A 513 -26.31 -0.77 -12.13
N ILE A 514 -27.07 0.30 -11.94
CA ILE A 514 -28.11 0.36 -10.92
C ILE A 514 -29.25 -0.55 -11.33
N ILE A 515 -29.73 -1.39 -10.40
CA ILE A 515 -30.87 -2.32 -10.60
C ILE A 515 -32.08 -2.02 -9.70
N GLN A 516 -31.84 -1.35 -8.55
CA GLN A 516 -32.91 -0.82 -7.70
C GLN A 516 -32.53 0.56 -7.21
N ILE A 517 -33.47 1.47 -7.17
CA ILE A 517 -33.37 2.75 -6.47
C ILE A 517 -34.48 2.81 -5.43
N ALA A 518 -34.12 2.99 -4.17
CA ALA A 518 -35.07 3.24 -3.10
C ALA A 518 -34.78 4.61 -2.47
N ALA A 519 -35.80 5.40 -2.29
CA ALA A 519 -35.71 6.71 -1.64
C ALA A 519 -37.00 7.06 -0.92
N ILE A 520 -36.90 7.70 0.22
CA ILE A 520 -38.04 8.21 0.99
C ILE A 520 -37.80 9.68 1.38
N LYS A 521 -38.83 10.52 1.22
CA LYS A 521 -38.85 11.85 1.83
C LYS A 521 -39.36 11.77 3.25
N ILE A 522 -38.75 12.53 4.14
CA ILE A 522 -39.17 12.57 5.54
C ILE A 522 -39.48 13.99 5.98
N ASN A 523 -40.48 14.11 6.87
CA ASN A 523 -40.81 15.37 7.51
C ASN A 523 -39.93 15.59 8.79
N LYS A 524 -40.08 16.75 9.42
CA LYS A 524 -39.35 17.12 10.66
C LYS A 524 -39.67 16.25 11.89
N TYR A 525 -40.69 15.41 11.80
CA TYR A 525 -41.02 14.43 12.85
C TYR A 525 -40.36 13.07 12.60
N GLY A 526 -39.84 12.87 11.37
CA GLY A 526 -39.22 11.61 10.91
C GLY A 526 -40.23 10.68 10.25
N GLU A 527 -41.43 11.16 9.89
CA GLU A 527 -42.46 10.39 9.20
C GLU A 527 -42.22 10.42 7.70
N VAL A 528 -42.44 9.30 7.04
CA VAL A 528 -42.31 9.18 5.58
C VAL A 528 -43.51 9.90 4.91
N THR A 529 -43.22 10.86 4.06
CA THR A 529 -44.23 11.64 3.31
C THR A 529 -44.37 11.16 1.87
N GLU A 530 -43.28 10.74 1.26
CA GLU A 530 -43.28 10.25 -0.12
C GLU A 530 -42.33 9.06 -0.21
N LYS A 531 -42.59 8.11 -1.11
CA LYS A 531 -41.72 6.97 -1.42
C LYS A 531 -41.44 6.91 -2.91
N PHE A 532 -40.18 6.57 -3.22
CA PHE A 532 -39.73 6.25 -4.56
C PHE A 532 -39.03 4.91 -4.51
N GLU A 533 -39.54 3.92 -5.21
CA GLU A 533 -38.93 2.59 -5.29
C GLU A 533 -39.13 2.07 -6.70
N LYS A 534 -38.04 1.79 -7.39
CA LYS A 534 -38.06 1.34 -8.78
C LYS A 534 -36.94 0.31 -9.01
N PHE A 535 -37.29 -0.73 -9.77
CA PHE A 535 -36.35 -1.67 -10.34
C PHE A 535 -36.00 -1.25 -11.78
N LEU A 536 -34.74 -1.42 -12.14
CA LEU A 536 -34.20 -1.00 -13.44
C LEU A 536 -33.77 -2.23 -14.24
N LYS A 537 -34.05 -2.24 -15.55
CA LYS A 537 -33.52 -3.25 -16.46
C LYS A 537 -32.00 -3.15 -16.55
N ASN A 538 -31.32 -4.28 -16.41
CA ASN A 538 -29.87 -4.39 -16.53
C ASN A 538 -29.48 -5.03 -17.86
N LYS A 539 -28.29 -4.65 -18.37
CA LYS A 539 -27.60 -5.32 -19.48
C LYS A 539 -26.58 -6.30 -18.97
N LYS A 540 -25.88 -5.91 -17.88
CA LYS A 540 -24.91 -6.74 -17.19
C LYS A 540 -25.62 -7.71 -16.25
N SER A 541 -25.25 -9.00 -16.29
CA SER A 541 -25.86 -10.03 -15.43
C SER A 541 -25.61 -9.77 -13.95
N VAL A 542 -26.62 -10.01 -13.11
CA VAL A 542 -26.55 -9.90 -11.64
C VAL A 542 -26.07 -11.17 -10.96
N LYS A 543 -25.70 -12.24 -11.66
CA LYS A 543 -25.30 -13.52 -11.06
C LYS A 543 -24.22 -13.40 -9.99
N SER A 544 -23.31 -12.45 -10.14
CA SER A 544 -22.24 -12.18 -9.16
C SER A 544 -22.69 -11.39 -7.94
N SER A 545 -23.85 -10.71 -8.00
CA SER A 545 -24.39 -9.87 -6.93
C SER A 545 -25.75 -10.33 -6.42
N GLU A 546 -26.42 -11.28 -7.10
CA GLU A 546 -27.72 -11.81 -6.75
C GLU A 546 -27.80 -12.28 -5.28
N HIS A 547 -26.74 -12.88 -4.77
CA HIS A 547 -26.65 -13.32 -3.39
C HIS A 547 -26.64 -12.18 -2.35
N VAL A 548 -26.42 -10.94 -2.78
CA VAL A 548 -26.40 -9.75 -1.90
C VAL A 548 -27.80 -9.17 -1.76
N HIS A 549 -28.44 -8.88 -2.89
CA HIS A 549 -29.74 -8.19 -2.96
C HIS A 549 -30.91 -9.13 -3.26
N GLY A 550 -30.67 -10.40 -3.60
CA GLY A 550 -31.71 -11.42 -3.85
C GLY A 550 -32.43 -11.32 -5.19
N PHE A 551 -32.08 -10.38 -6.08
CA PHE A 551 -32.75 -10.19 -7.35
C PHE A 551 -32.06 -10.94 -8.48
N SER A 552 -32.82 -11.81 -9.21
CA SER A 552 -32.31 -12.52 -10.38
C SER A 552 -32.46 -11.69 -11.67
N ASP A 553 -31.64 -12.04 -12.70
CA ASP A 553 -31.79 -11.45 -14.03
C ASP A 553 -33.22 -11.64 -14.61
N GLU A 554 -33.88 -12.72 -14.24
CA GLU A 554 -35.26 -12.99 -14.66
C GLU A 554 -36.26 -12.05 -13.96
N PHE A 555 -36.10 -11.84 -12.66
CA PHE A 555 -36.86 -10.86 -11.88
C PHE A 555 -36.76 -9.47 -12.48
N LEU A 556 -35.52 -9.01 -12.74
CA LEU A 556 -35.28 -7.66 -13.28
C LEU A 556 -35.81 -7.47 -14.71
N ARG A 557 -35.80 -8.53 -15.54
CA ARG A 557 -36.43 -8.48 -16.86
C ARG A 557 -37.93 -8.32 -16.78
N GLY A 558 -38.58 -8.95 -15.78
CA GLY A 558 -40.03 -8.89 -15.61
C GLY A 558 -40.51 -7.61 -14.91
N ASN A 559 -39.80 -7.13 -13.91
CA ASN A 559 -40.21 -6.04 -13.04
C ASN A 559 -39.46 -4.72 -13.28
N GLY A 560 -38.28 -4.77 -13.96
CA GLY A 560 -37.50 -3.58 -14.21
C GLY A 560 -38.11 -2.65 -15.26
N GLU A 561 -38.03 -1.38 -15.01
CA GLU A 561 -38.43 -0.29 -15.90
C GLU A 561 -37.24 0.20 -16.74
N ASP A 562 -37.52 1.08 -17.71
CA ASP A 562 -36.48 1.70 -18.52
C ASP A 562 -35.60 2.63 -17.66
N LYS A 563 -34.30 2.46 -17.76
CA LYS A 563 -33.33 3.22 -16.95
C LYS A 563 -33.42 4.72 -17.11
N GLU A 564 -33.54 5.20 -18.35
CA GLU A 564 -33.58 6.64 -18.61
C GLU A 564 -34.82 7.28 -18.00
N VAL A 565 -35.96 6.56 -18.05
CA VAL A 565 -37.21 7.02 -17.47
C VAL A 565 -37.08 7.11 -15.97
N VAL A 566 -36.66 6.02 -15.32
CA VAL A 566 -36.53 5.95 -13.85
C VAL A 566 -35.54 6.99 -13.33
N LEU A 567 -34.41 7.15 -13.98
CA LEU A 567 -33.41 8.13 -13.55
C LEU A 567 -33.87 9.57 -13.73
N LYS A 568 -34.62 9.89 -14.77
CA LYS A 568 -35.27 11.21 -14.95
C LYS A 568 -36.29 11.49 -13.86
N GLU A 569 -37.11 10.49 -13.51
CA GLU A 569 -38.08 10.59 -12.41
C GLU A 569 -37.38 10.80 -11.07
N PHE A 570 -36.27 10.08 -10.83
CA PHE A 570 -35.48 10.23 -9.61
C PHE A 570 -34.79 11.61 -9.51
N ILE A 571 -34.30 12.14 -10.63
CA ILE A 571 -33.75 13.51 -10.68
C ILE A 571 -34.80 14.54 -10.23
N GLU A 572 -36.00 14.44 -10.71
CA GLU A 572 -37.07 15.36 -10.33
C GLU A 572 -37.54 15.15 -8.87
N PHE A 573 -37.66 13.88 -8.44
CA PHE A 573 -37.95 13.52 -7.04
C PHE A 573 -36.95 14.08 -6.05
N SER A 574 -35.66 14.04 -6.40
CA SER A 574 -34.55 14.41 -5.49
C SER A 574 -34.05 15.86 -5.63
N LYS A 575 -34.69 16.62 -6.52
CA LYS A 575 -34.27 17.99 -6.83
C LYS A 575 -34.27 18.91 -5.62
N ASP A 576 -33.19 19.64 -5.47
CA ASP A 576 -32.99 20.62 -4.38
C ASP A 576 -33.14 20.04 -2.94
N ALA A 577 -33.08 18.73 -2.78
CA ALA A 577 -33.14 18.07 -1.48
C ALA A 577 -31.73 17.74 -0.94
N ILE A 578 -31.67 17.47 0.37
CA ILE A 578 -30.52 16.79 0.96
C ILE A 578 -30.72 15.29 0.82
N ILE A 579 -29.64 14.63 0.41
CA ILE A 579 -29.55 13.16 0.36
C ILE A 579 -28.84 12.66 1.61
N VAL A 580 -29.45 11.63 2.24
CA VAL A 580 -28.85 10.92 3.38
C VAL A 580 -28.86 9.43 3.10
N GLY A 581 -27.78 8.74 3.43
CA GLY A 581 -27.69 7.29 3.35
C GLY A 581 -26.73 6.75 4.40
N HIS A 582 -26.45 5.46 4.35
CA HIS A 582 -25.44 4.82 5.18
C HIS A 582 -24.29 4.33 4.30
N ASN A 583 -23.14 4.97 4.39
CA ASN A 583 -22.02 4.85 3.44
C ASN A 583 -22.40 5.34 2.02
N VAL A 584 -23.16 6.41 1.98
CA VAL A 584 -23.89 6.94 0.82
C VAL A 584 -23.00 7.40 -0.35
N GLN A 585 -21.70 7.57 -0.13
CA GLN A 585 -20.78 8.04 -1.18
C GLN A 585 -20.74 7.09 -2.39
N PHE A 586 -20.86 5.79 -2.15
CA PHE A 586 -20.93 4.81 -3.23
C PHE A 586 -22.16 5.04 -4.10
N ASP A 587 -23.32 5.17 -3.45
CA ASP A 587 -24.61 5.31 -4.12
C ASP A 587 -24.65 6.58 -4.97
N ILE A 588 -24.07 7.66 -4.47
CA ILE A 588 -23.92 8.91 -5.24
C ILE A 588 -22.96 8.73 -6.42
N ASN A 589 -21.84 7.99 -6.24
CA ASN A 589 -20.87 7.79 -7.29
C ASN A 589 -21.44 6.93 -8.43
N ILE A 590 -22.11 5.80 -8.13
CA ILE A 590 -22.70 4.95 -9.15
C ILE A 590 -23.85 5.64 -9.88
N LEU A 591 -24.68 6.40 -9.16
CA LEU A 591 -25.73 7.23 -9.74
C LEU A 591 -25.14 8.25 -10.72
N THR A 592 -24.10 8.96 -10.32
CA THR A 592 -23.43 9.96 -11.16
C THR A 592 -22.83 9.33 -12.42
N SER A 593 -22.21 8.15 -12.29
CA SER A 593 -21.64 7.41 -13.43
C SER A 593 -22.74 6.92 -14.38
N GLU A 594 -23.84 6.37 -13.87
CA GLU A 594 -24.96 5.92 -14.69
C GLU A 594 -25.58 7.08 -15.46
N LEU A 595 -25.81 8.23 -14.81
CA LEU A 595 -26.32 9.45 -15.47
C LEU A 595 -25.36 9.94 -16.55
N SER A 596 -24.07 9.88 -16.32
CA SER A 596 -23.06 10.26 -17.31
C SER A 596 -23.06 9.33 -18.52
N ARG A 597 -23.14 8.00 -18.30
CA ARG A 597 -23.23 7.00 -19.37
C ARG A 597 -24.46 7.19 -20.26
N LEU A 598 -25.56 7.64 -19.68
CA LEU A 598 -26.85 7.89 -20.38
C LEU A 598 -26.98 9.35 -20.87
N ASN A 599 -25.97 10.20 -20.68
CA ASN A 599 -26.00 11.63 -21.04
C ASN A 599 -27.18 12.41 -20.41
N LEU A 600 -27.63 12.04 -19.21
CA LEU A 600 -28.78 12.66 -18.53
C LEU A 600 -28.39 13.90 -17.69
N GLY A 601 -27.14 14.35 -17.78
CA GLY A 601 -26.66 15.50 -17.00
C GLY A 601 -26.23 15.13 -15.58
N LYS A 602 -26.08 16.16 -14.73
CA LYS A 602 -25.71 15.98 -13.31
C LYS A 602 -26.92 16.27 -12.42
N VAL A 603 -27.15 15.42 -11.41
CA VAL A 603 -28.09 15.74 -10.33
C VAL A 603 -27.53 16.86 -9.48
N LYS A 604 -28.37 17.84 -9.15
CA LYS A 604 -28.02 18.91 -8.21
C LYS A 604 -28.71 18.65 -6.88
N PHE A 605 -28.02 17.98 -5.98
CA PHE A 605 -28.42 17.90 -4.59
C PHE A 605 -28.01 19.18 -3.85
N LYS A 606 -28.76 19.56 -2.83
CA LYS A 606 -28.40 20.65 -1.93
C LYS A 606 -27.19 20.32 -1.07
N GLY A 607 -27.01 19.02 -0.79
CA GLY A 607 -25.92 18.43 -0.08
C GLY A 607 -26.20 16.96 0.24
N PHE A 608 -25.24 16.28 0.80
CA PHE A 608 -25.44 14.92 1.30
C PHE A 608 -24.81 14.74 2.68
N PHE A 609 -25.38 13.84 3.48
CA PHE A 609 -24.87 13.44 4.79
C PHE A 609 -24.85 11.93 4.90
N ASP A 610 -23.86 11.43 5.64
CA ASP A 610 -23.65 10.00 5.83
C ASP A 610 -23.92 9.63 7.30
N THR A 611 -24.86 8.74 7.52
CA THR A 611 -25.14 8.26 8.89
C THR A 611 -23.96 7.48 9.45
N LEU A 612 -23.14 6.84 8.62
CA LEU A 612 -21.90 6.20 9.05
C LEU A 612 -20.94 7.22 9.68
N ASP A 613 -20.69 8.37 9.03
CA ASP A 613 -19.84 9.45 9.57
C ASP A 613 -20.46 10.01 10.86
N ILE A 614 -21.75 10.28 10.87
CA ILE A 614 -22.47 10.79 12.06
C ILE A 614 -22.25 9.85 13.25
N TYR A 615 -22.50 8.56 13.08
CA TYR A 615 -22.38 7.59 14.18
C TYR A 615 -20.95 7.37 14.62
N LYS A 616 -19.99 7.38 13.71
CA LYS A 616 -18.55 7.31 14.05
C LYS A 616 -18.09 8.52 14.87
N ARG A 617 -18.58 9.72 14.57
CA ARG A 617 -18.24 10.94 15.30
C ARG A 617 -18.83 10.98 16.71
N PHE A 618 -20.11 10.68 16.85
CA PHE A 618 -20.80 10.79 18.13
C PHE A 618 -20.75 9.54 19.00
N TYR A 619 -20.51 8.37 18.40
CA TYR A 619 -20.54 7.08 19.07
C TYR A 619 -19.32 6.24 18.71
N SER A 620 -18.13 6.85 18.74
CA SER A 620 -16.85 6.20 18.41
C SER A 620 -16.53 4.94 19.22
N ASN A 621 -17.23 4.76 20.35
CA ASN A 621 -17.03 3.64 21.27
C ASN A 621 -17.84 2.38 20.93
N LEU A 622 -18.64 2.36 19.88
CA LEU A 622 -19.37 1.16 19.46
C LEU A 622 -18.42 0.07 18.94
N PRO A 623 -18.85 -1.20 19.01
CA PRO A 623 -18.07 -2.34 18.49
C PRO A 623 -17.73 -2.21 17.01
N ASN A 624 -18.72 -1.83 16.21
CA ASN A 624 -18.58 -1.45 14.80
C ASN A 624 -19.75 -0.51 14.44
N HIS A 625 -19.76 -0.01 13.21
CA HIS A 625 -20.75 0.94 12.73
C HIS A 625 -21.51 0.43 11.49
N LYS A 626 -21.61 -0.90 11.32
CA LYS A 626 -22.44 -1.51 10.29
C LYS A 626 -23.91 -1.19 10.58
N LEU A 627 -24.71 -1.04 9.52
CA LEU A 627 -26.13 -0.71 9.64
C LEU A 627 -26.88 -1.70 10.55
N ASP A 628 -26.61 -3.01 10.39
CA ASP A 628 -27.18 -4.07 11.25
C ASP A 628 -26.83 -3.89 12.71
N THR A 629 -25.56 -3.58 13.00
CA THR A 629 -25.10 -3.39 14.38
C THR A 629 -25.72 -2.15 15.01
N LEU A 630 -25.77 -1.05 14.26
CA LEU A 630 -26.41 0.18 14.72
C LEU A 630 -27.91 -0.05 14.94
N SER A 631 -28.58 -0.69 13.98
CA SER A 631 -30.00 -1.04 14.08
C SER A 631 -30.32 -1.88 15.33
N ARG A 632 -29.45 -2.82 15.68
CA ARG A 632 -29.60 -3.65 16.88
C ARG A 632 -29.35 -2.86 18.16
N ILE A 633 -28.25 -2.07 18.22
CA ILE A 633 -27.86 -1.31 19.42
C ILE A 633 -28.85 -0.20 19.74
N PHE A 634 -29.36 0.48 18.71
CA PHE A 634 -30.33 1.57 18.85
C PHE A 634 -31.77 1.11 18.72
N GLU A 635 -32.00 -0.21 18.64
CA GLU A 635 -33.32 -0.85 18.67
C GLU A 635 -34.29 -0.26 17.62
N THR A 636 -33.82 -0.06 16.38
CA THR A 636 -34.69 0.41 15.29
C THR A 636 -35.84 -0.57 15.07
N VAL A 637 -37.00 -0.07 14.73
CA VAL A 637 -38.20 -0.89 14.42
C VAL A 637 -37.97 -1.65 13.13
N ASN A 638 -37.55 -0.93 12.08
CA ASN A 638 -37.17 -1.54 10.80
C ASN A 638 -35.76 -2.12 10.90
N LYS A 639 -35.59 -3.33 10.37
CA LYS A 639 -34.30 -4.02 10.36
C LYS A 639 -33.75 -4.06 8.93
N PRO A 640 -32.45 -3.80 8.76
CA PRO A 640 -31.83 -3.95 7.45
C PRO A 640 -31.85 -5.40 6.97
N SER A 641 -32.04 -5.61 5.68
CA SER A 641 -32.19 -6.94 5.07
C SER A 641 -31.41 -7.11 3.77
N HIS A 642 -30.61 -6.10 3.36
CA HIS A 642 -30.00 -5.99 2.03
C HIS A 642 -31.02 -5.83 0.90
N ASP A 643 -32.20 -5.33 1.22
CA ASP A 643 -33.14 -4.72 0.32
C ASP A 643 -33.08 -3.21 0.54
N ALA A 644 -32.88 -2.44 -0.53
CA ALA A 644 -32.66 -1.00 -0.42
C ALA A 644 -33.78 -0.28 0.37
N MET A 645 -35.02 -0.75 0.28
CA MET A 645 -36.15 -0.14 0.99
C MET A 645 -36.04 -0.39 2.51
N ASP A 646 -35.72 -1.61 2.93
CA ASP A 646 -35.57 -1.93 4.36
C ASP A 646 -34.37 -1.18 4.96
N ASP A 647 -33.30 -1.09 4.20
CA ASP A 647 -32.06 -0.42 4.62
C ASP A 647 -32.27 1.09 4.80
N ILE A 648 -33.01 1.77 3.91
CA ILE A 648 -33.33 3.19 4.09
C ILE A 648 -34.32 3.45 5.21
N LEU A 649 -35.24 2.52 5.53
CA LEU A 649 -36.14 2.66 6.66
C LEU A 649 -35.38 2.58 7.99
N ALA A 650 -34.43 1.64 8.12
CA ALA A 650 -33.53 1.57 9.27
C ALA A 650 -32.63 2.80 9.36
N THR A 651 -32.04 3.23 8.24
CA THR A 651 -31.19 4.42 8.14
C THR A 651 -31.93 5.69 8.54
N LYS A 652 -33.20 5.84 8.12
CA LYS A 652 -34.08 6.94 8.53
C LYS A 652 -34.24 7.01 10.05
N GLU A 653 -34.50 5.89 10.70
CA GLU A 653 -34.67 5.86 12.16
C GLU A 653 -33.39 6.29 12.87
N LEU A 654 -32.25 5.75 12.46
CA LEU A 654 -30.94 6.15 12.97
C LEU A 654 -30.66 7.64 12.76
N LEU A 655 -30.95 8.18 11.56
CA LEU A 655 -30.80 9.61 11.28
C LEU A 655 -31.63 10.47 12.23
N VAL A 656 -32.91 10.14 12.40
CA VAL A 656 -33.81 10.90 13.27
C VAL A 656 -33.37 10.84 14.74
N MET A 657 -32.90 9.66 15.20
CA MET A 657 -32.34 9.50 16.54
C MET A 657 -31.09 10.37 16.73
N ALA A 658 -30.17 10.35 15.76
CA ALA A 658 -28.97 11.18 15.82
C ALA A 658 -29.29 12.68 15.82
N ILE A 659 -30.22 13.13 14.98
CA ILE A 659 -30.65 14.54 14.94
C ILE A 659 -31.25 14.96 16.29
N LYS A 660 -32.17 14.17 16.85
CA LYS A 660 -32.87 14.51 18.11
C LYS A 660 -31.97 14.42 19.34
N ASN A 661 -31.09 13.43 19.41
CA ASN A 661 -30.35 13.12 20.63
C ASN A 661 -28.95 13.71 20.69
N LYS A 662 -28.36 14.02 19.53
CA LYS A 662 -26.97 14.52 19.45
C LYS A 662 -26.85 15.82 18.67
N ILE A 663 -27.30 15.83 17.41
CA ILE A 663 -27.01 16.90 16.49
C ILE A 663 -27.66 18.23 16.94
N LYS A 664 -28.98 18.26 17.15
CA LYS A 664 -29.68 19.47 17.59
C LYS A 664 -29.29 19.93 19.00
N PRO A 665 -29.24 19.06 20.00
CA PRO A 665 -28.89 19.49 21.36
C PRO A 665 -27.54 20.18 21.50
N THR A 666 -26.55 19.79 20.66
CA THR A 666 -25.18 20.33 20.72
C THR A 666 -24.89 21.42 19.65
N SER A 667 -25.89 21.86 18.89
CA SER A 667 -25.72 22.80 17.78
C SER A 667 -25.14 24.16 18.22
N LEU A 668 -25.70 24.78 19.25
CA LEU A 668 -25.22 26.07 19.76
C LEU A 668 -23.80 25.99 20.28
N GLU A 669 -23.47 24.87 20.92
CA GLU A 669 -22.11 24.61 21.41
C GLU A 669 -21.11 24.44 20.25
N ARG A 670 -21.48 23.68 19.18
CA ARG A 670 -20.66 23.60 17.96
C ARG A 670 -20.43 24.96 17.34
N ILE A 671 -21.47 25.80 17.16
CA ILE A 671 -21.33 27.14 16.61
C ILE A 671 -20.35 27.96 17.45
N ALA A 672 -20.47 27.93 18.77
CA ALA A 672 -19.60 28.65 19.67
C ALA A 672 -18.14 28.22 19.57
N HIS A 673 -17.89 26.91 19.49
CA HIS A 673 -16.54 26.35 19.36
C HIS A 673 -15.94 26.60 17.98
N MET A 674 -16.69 26.37 16.91
CA MET A 674 -16.22 26.62 15.56
C MET A 674 -15.91 28.08 15.27
N SER A 675 -16.73 29.01 15.77
CA SER A 675 -16.52 30.44 15.58
C SER A 675 -15.16 30.95 16.08
N LYS A 676 -14.60 30.31 17.11
CA LYS A 676 -13.29 30.68 17.70
C LYS A 676 -12.14 30.59 16.67
N HIS A 677 -12.20 29.66 15.73
CA HIS A 677 -11.10 29.38 14.80
C HIS A 677 -11.48 29.61 13.33
N MET A 678 -12.77 29.71 12.99
CA MET A 678 -13.28 29.77 11.60
C MET A 678 -12.59 30.80 10.73
N LYS A 679 -12.32 32.00 11.29
CA LYS A 679 -11.66 33.11 10.56
C LYS A 679 -10.25 32.73 10.12
N ALA A 680 -9.51 32.03 10.95
CA ALA A 680 -8.12 31.65 10.64
C ALA A 680 -8.01 30.67 9.45
N PHE A 681 -9.02 29.87 9.22
CA PHE A 681 -9.06 28.93 8.09
C PHE A 681 -9.56 29.55 6.77
N THR A 682 -10.08 30.78 6.76
CA THR A 682 -10.75 31.36 5.58
C THR A 682 -9.87 31.34 4.32
N ALA A 683 -8.63 31.82 4.44
CA ALA A 683 -7.75 31.92 3.28
C ALA A 683 -7.39 30.57 2.67
N ILE A 684 -7.04 29.60 3.52
CA ILE A 684 -6.66 28.25 3.07
C ILE A 684 -7.88 27.49 2.53
N ARG A 685 -9.03 27.61 3.17
CA ARG A 685 -10.29 27.01 2.70
C ARG A 685 -10.63 27.44 1.28
N ASN A 686 -10.62 28.75 1.00
CA ASN A 686 -10.96 29.26 -0.33
C ASN A 686 -10.02 28.70 -1.40
N LYS A 687 -8.72 28.60 -1.11
CA LYS A 687 -7.75 28.01 -2.01
C LYS A 687 -7.97 26.51 -2.21
N LEU A 688 -8.24 25.76 -1.12
CA LEU A 688 -8.50 24.32 -1.19
C LEU A 688 -9.78 24.02 -1.97
N ASN A 689 -10.87 24.75 -1.73
CA ASN A 689 -12.12 24.54 -2.45
C ASN A 689 -11.97 24.84 -3.95
N ALA A 690 -11.25 25.89 -4.32
CA ALA A 690 -10.91 26.15 -5.72
C ALA A 690 -10.08 24.99 -6.34
N LEU A 691 -9.15 24.43 -5.59
CA LEU A 691 -8.37 23.27 -6.02
C LEU A 691 -9.26 22.02 -6.17
N PHE A 692 -10.16 21.74 -5.23
CA PHE A 692 -11.07 20.59 -5.30
C PHE A 692 -11.94 20.61 -6.57
N ILE A 693 -12.47 21.80 -6.93
CA ILE A 693 -13.25 21.97 -8.16
C ILE A 693 -12.40 21.68 -9.41
N LYS A 694 -11.19 22.23 -9.46
CA LYS A 694 -10.28 22.03 -10.60
C LYS A 694 -9.84 20.57 -10.72
N ALA A 695 -9.57 19.90 -9.60
CA ALA A 695 -9.07 18.53 -9.57
C ALA A 695 -10.05 17.51 -10.18
N GLU A 696 -11.35 17.80 -10.24
CA GLU A 696 -12.34 16.94 -10.89
C GLU A 696 -12.04 16.70 -12.39
N SER A 697 -11.39 17.68 -13.05
CA SER A 697 -11.07 17.63 -14.48
C SER A 697 -9.59 17.41 -14.81
N LEU A 698 -8.71 17.40 -13.81
CA LEU A 698 -7.26 17.32 -14.00
C LEU A 698 -6.71 15.92 -13.78
N ARG A 699 -5.64 15.58 -14.53
CA ARG A 699 -4.83 14.38 -14.27
C ARG A 699 -3.93 14.58 -13.04
N PRO A 700 -3.47 13.50 -12.37
CA PRO A 700 -2.67 13.61 -11.15
C PRO A 700 -1.43 14.51 -11.27
N CYS A 701 -0.70 14.45 -12.38
CA CYS A 701 0.45 15.33 -12.63
C CYS A 701 0.05 16.81 -12.72
N ASP A 702 -1.10 17.12 -13.37
CA ASP A 702 -1.58 18.49 -13.52
C ASP A 702 -2.09 19.04 -12.19
N ILE A 703 -2.68 18.19 -11.33
CA ILE A 703 -3.02 18.55 -9.95
C ILE A 703 -1.76 18.98 -9.19
N VAL A 704 -0.65 18.24 -9.33
CA VAL A 704 0.63 18.61 -8.70
C VAL A 704 1.12 19.98 -9.21
N ALA A 705 1.04 20.24 -10.50
CA ALA A 705 1.40 21.53 -11.08
C ALA A 705 0.53 22.68 -10.53
N GLU A 706 -0.79 22.45 -10.42
CA GLU A 706 -1.73 23.42 -9.85
C GLU A 706 -1.43 23.70 -8.36
N VAL A 707 -1.11 22.65 -7.58
CA VAL A 707 -0.70 22.83 -6.17
C VAL A 707 0.58 23.64 -6.06
N ILE A 708 1.62 23.31 -6.83
CA ILE A 708 2.91 24.01 -6.78
C ILE A 708 2.73 25.50 -7.09
N ASN A 709 1.91 25.83 -8.08
CA ASN A 709 1.68 27.21 -8.50
C ASN A 709 0.66 27.94 -7.63
N GLY A 710 -0.51 27.35 -7.39
CA GLY A 710 -1.63 27.98 -6.66
C GLY A 710 -1.33 28.24 -5.19
N PHE A 711 -0.50 27.39 -4.56
CA PHE A 711 -0.10 27.53 -3.17
C PHE A 711 1.32 28.11 -3.01
N SER A 712 1.94 28.54 -4.12
CA SER A 712 3.29 29.15 -4.12
C SER A 712 4.34 28.28 -3.40
N ILE A 713 4.27 26.95 -3.59
CA ILE A 713 5.13 25.99 -2.88
C ILE A 713 6.62 26.30 -3.08
N LYS A 714 7.00 26.81 -4.26
CA LYS A 714 8.40 27.19 -4.54
C LYS A 714 8.95 28.24 -3.57
N THR A 715 8.11 29.10 -3.04
CA THR A 715 8.55 30.17 -2.10
C THR A 715 8.90 29.61 -0.73
N LEU A 716 8.46 28.41 -0.40
CA LEU A 716 8.82 27.72 0.84
C LEU A 716 10.27 27.21 0.85
N TYR A 717 10.93 27.22 -0.31
CA TYR A 717 12.26 26.64 -0.53
C TYR A 717 13.22 27.66 -1.18
N PRO A 718 13.69 28.67 -0.43
CA PRO A 718 14.65 29.65 -0.94
C PRO A 718 16.09 29.09 -0.93
N GLY A 719 16.99 29.71 -1.72
CA GLY A 719 18.42 29.41 -1.73
C GLY A 719 18.83 28.16 -2.51
N GLU A 720 20.08 27.73 -2.37
CA GLU A 720 20.61 26.55 -3.11
C GLU A 720 19.99 25.23 -2.67
N GLU A 721 19.85 25.00 -1.39
CA GLU A 721 19.12 23.80 -0.89
C GLU A 721 17.67 23.76 -1.39
N GLY A 722 17.06 24.92 -1.59
CA GLY A 722 15.73 25.04 -2.14
C GLY A 722 15.66 24.61 -3.61
N ARG A 723 16.71 24.86 -4.39
CA ARG A 723 16.77 24.39 -5.80
C ARG A 723 16.66 22.89 -5.92
N GLU A 724 17.39 22.15 -5.09
CA GLU A 724 17.31 20.68 -5.08
C GLU A 724 15.91 20.18 -4.73
N LYS A 725 15.23 20.83 -3.78
CA LYS A 725 13.84 20.48 -3.42
C LYS A 725 12.88 20.73 -4.57
N ILE A 726 13.08 21.85 -5.30
CA ILE A 726 12.28 22.18 -6.48
C ILE A 726 12.57 21.18 -7.63
N GLU A 727 13.82 20.75 -7.83
CA GLU A 727 14.14 19.71 -8.80
C GLU A 727 13.43 18.38 -8.46
N ARG A 728 13.42 17.97 -7.18
CA ARG A 728 12.68 16.78 -6.74
C ARG A 728 11.17 16.90 -6.95
N LEU A 729 10.58 18.06 -6.80
CA LEU A 729 9.17 18.30 -7.16
C LEU A 729 8.92 18.09 -8.65
N ARG A 730 9.88 18.50 -9.50
CA ARG A 730 9.82 18.23 -10.95
C ARG A 730 9.95 16.75 -11.25
N ASP A 731 10.87 16.06 -10.57
CA ASP A 731 11.04 14.61 -10.72
C ASP A 731 9.76 13.87 -10.30
N PHE A 732 9.09 14.33 -9.24
CA PHE A 732 7.80 13.78 -8.81
C PHE A 732 6.71 13.98 -9.87
N TYR A 733 6.59 15.18 -10.43
CA TYR A 733 5.68 15.46 -11.54
C TYR A 733 5.91 14.50 -12.73
N MET A 734 7.17 14.32 -13.14
CA MET A 734 7.53 13.44 -14.25
C MET A 734 7.26 11.96 -13.93
N LEU A 735 7.48 11.53 -12.68
CA LEU A 735 7.17 10.17 -12.24
C LEU A 735 5.66 9.92 -12.30
N LEU A 736 4.83 10.87 -11.82
CA LEU A 736 3.39 10.73 -11.90
C LEU A 736 2.89 10.61 -13.33
N LYS A 737 3.48 11.37 -14.26
CA LYS A 737 3.14 11.28 -15.67
C LYS A 737 3.47 9.90 -16.28
N GLU A 738 4.51 9.22 -15.79
CA GLU A 738 4.82 7.85 -16.24
C GLU A 738 3.95 6.78 -15.59
N LEU A 739 3.48 7.03 -14.36
CA LEU A 739 2.63 6.10 -13.62
C LEU A 739 1.16 6.26 -13.98
N ASP A 740 0.82 7.33 -14.68
CA ASP A 740 -0.56 7.64 -15.06
C ASP A 740 -1.02 6.73 -16.21
N GLU A 741 -2.12 6.04 -15.99
CA GLU A 741 -2.78 5.21 -17.00
C GLU A 741 -3.94 6.02 -17.60
N GLU A 742 -3.77 6.50 -18.84
CA GLU A 742 -4.73 7.39 -19.53
C GLU A 742 -6.15 6.79 -19.65
N GLU A 743 -6.25 5.47 -19.63
CA GLU A 743 -7.52 4.74 -19.72
C GLU A 743 -8.38 4.87 -18.45
N LYS A 744 -7.77 5.19 -17.31
CA LYS A 744 -8.47 5.39 -16.04
C LYS A 744 -9.11 6.77 -15.96
N SER A 745 -10.23 6.87 -15.27
CA SER A 745 -10.81 8.16 -14.91
C SER A 745 -9.83 9.03 -14.09
N ASN A 746 -9.97 10.35 -14.12
CA ASN A 746 -9.10 11.26 -13.35
C ASN A 746 -9.10 10.91 -11.86
N ARG A 747 -10.24 10.54 -11.30
CA ARG A 747 -10.37 10.15 -9.90
C ARG A 747 -9.67 8.81 -9.62
N ASP A 748 -9.85 7.80 -10.47
CA ASP A 748 -9.22 6.50 -10.27
C ASP A 748 -7.71 6.57 -10.46
N ALA A 749 -7.24 7.36 -11.42
CA ALA A 749 -5.81 7.65 -11.58
C ALA A 749 -5.22 8.32 -10.34
N LEU A 750 -5.93 9.30 -9.76
CA LEU A 750 -5.51 9.95 -8.51
C LEU A 750 -5.44 8.96 -7.34
N MET A 751 -6.48 8.14 -7.16
CA MET A 751 -6.51 7.15 -6.09
C MET A 751 -5.43 6.08 -6.26
N GLU A 752 -5.13 5.68 -7.50
CA GLU A 752 -4.03 4.77 -7.81
C GLU A 752 -2.67 5.36 -7.43
N ILE A 753 -2.43 6.62 -7.76
CA ILE A 753 -1.21 7.33 -7.37
C ILE A 753 -1.08 7.43 -5.84
N ILE A 754 -2.15 7.77 -5.14
CA ILE A 754 -2.16 7.80 -3.66
C ILE A 754 -1.80 6.42 -3.10
N LYS A 755 -2.39 5.36 -3.64
CA LYS A 755 -2.11 3.97 -3.27
C LYS A 755 -0.64 3.62 -3.53
N ILE A 756 -0.12 3.88 -4.73
CA ILE A 756 1.25 3.58 -5.12
C ILE A 756 2.24 4.32 -4.22
N THR A 757 2.04 5.61 -3.98
CA THR A 757 2.95 6.42 -3.13
C THR A 757 2.95 5.96 -1.68
N ALA A 758 1.83 5.48 -1.17
CA ALA A 758 1.74 4.92 0.18
C ALA A 758 2.37 3.51 0.27
N LEU A 759 2.10 2.63 -0.70
CA LEU A 759 2.54 1.23 -0.69
C LEU A 759 3.97 1.02 -1.25
N SER A 760 4.64 2.08 -1.71
CA SER A 760 6.01 1.98 -2.24
C SER A 760 7.03 1.74 -1.14
N ASN A 761 7.85 0.71 -1.32
CA ASN A 761 8.95 0.34 -0.42
C ASN A 761 10.33 0.81 -0.93
N GLY A 762 10.39 1.90 -1.69
CA GLY A 762 11.63 2.42 -2.27
C GLY A 762 12.00 1.86 -3.65
N ASP A 763 11.20 0.95 -4.18
CA ASP A 763 11.40 0.30 -5.48
C ASP A 763 11.22 1.27 -6.69
N LEU A 764 10.33 2.24 -6.57
CA LEU A 764 10.12 3.29 -7.57
C LEU A 764 11.20 4.38 -7.55
N GLU A 765 11.90 4.52 -6.44
CA GLU A 765 12.94 5.54 -6.26
C GLU A 765 14.13 5.33 -7.21
N ALA A 766 14.41 4.08 -7.56
CA ALA A 766 15.43 3.74 -8.54
C ALA A 766 15.14 4.32 -9.94
N LEU A 767 13.87 4.54 -10.29
CA LEU A 767 13.48 5.16 -11.57
C LEU A 767 13.82 6.64 -11.61
N ILE A 768 13.83 7.30 -10.46
CA ILE A 768 14.12 8.75 -10.34
C ILE A 768 15.63 9.01 -10.41
N ILE A 769 16.44 8.15 -9.81
CA ILE A 769 17.90 8.30 -9.77
C ILE A 769 18.47 8.34 -11.20
N ASN A 770 17.92 7.55 -12.10
CA ASN A 770 18.39 7.45 -13.49
C ASN A 770 18.11 8.68 -14.37
N ARG A 771 17.44 9.73 -13.86
CA ARG A 771 17.01 10.91 -14.62
C ARG A 771 17.90 12.14 -14.45
N SER A 772 18.88 12.11 -13.55
CA SER A 772 19.74 13.28 -13.34
C SER A 772 20.67 13.52 -14.53
N LYS A 773 20.95 14.78 -14.83
CA LYS A 773 21.90 15.18 -15.88
C LYS A 773 23.33 14.68 -15.62
N PHE A 774 23.66 14.45 -14.37
CA PHE A 774 24.93 13.85 -13.94
C PHE A 774 24.66 12.45 -13.40
N PRO A 775 25.51 11.46 -13.74
CA PRO A 775 25.38 10.11 -13.18
C PRO A 775 25.37 10.15 -11.67
N LYS A 776 24.34 9.55 -11.07
CA LYS A 776 24.23 9.38 -9.60
C LYS A 776 24.35 7.91 -9.26
N ILE A 777 25.49 7.54 -8.68
CA ILE A 777 25.77 6.16 -8.30
C ILE A 777 25.08 5.87 -6.95
N PRO A 778 24.16 4.90 -6.88
CA PRO A 778 23.46 4.60 -5.64
C PRO A 778 24.36 3.91 -4.62
N ILE A 779 24.33 4.39 -3.37
CA ILE A 779 24.83 3.67 -2.20
C ILE A 779 23.61 3.13 -1.46
N ILE A 780 23.42 1.81 -1.47
CA ILE A 780 22.23 1.13 -0.98
C ILE A 780 22.57 -0.07 -0.12
N THR A 781 21.63 -0.47 0.73
CA THR A 781 21.78 -1.75 1.42
C THR A 781 21.47 -2.92 0.48
N VAL A 782 22.00 -4.11 0.79
CA VAL A 782 21.68 -5.33 0.05
C VAL A 782 20.16 -5.58 0.00
N HIS A 783 19.44 -5.29 1.09
CA HIS A 783 17.98 -5.45 1.13
C HIS A 783 17.26 -4.57 0.11
N GLN A 784 17.71 -3.31 -0.03
CA GLN A 784 17.16 -2.38 -1.01
C GLN A 784 17.55 -2.73 -2.45
N SER A 785 18.65 -3.46 -2.65
CA SER A 785 19.10 -3.90 -3.98
C SER A 785 18.35 -5.13 -4.51
N LYS A 786 17.51 -5.76 -3.69
CA LYS A 786 16.74 -6.93 -4.13
C LYS A 786 15.78 -6.56 -5.25
N GLY A 787 15.73 -7.37 -6.32
CA GLY A 787 14.99 -7.03 -7.54
C GLY A 787 15.72 -6.06 -8.49
N LEU A 788 16.85 -5.47 -8.06
CA LEU A 788 17.71 -4.63 -8.92
C LEU A 788 18.90 -5.44 -9.43
N GLU A 789 19.54 -4.93 -10.48
CA GLU A 789 20.73 -5.52 -11.06
C GLU A 789 21.58 -4.45 -11.77
N TYR A 790 22.90 -4.60 -11.68
CA TYR A 790 23.86 -3.61 -12.17
C TYR A 790 24.96 -4.28 -12.99
N ASP A 791 25.52 -3.56 -13.95
CA ASP A 791 26.67 -4.07 -14.71
C ASP A 791 27.90 -4.21 -13.80
N THR A 792 28.09 -3.24 -12.88
CA THR A 792 29.20 -3.25 -11.91
C THR A 792 28.66 -3.02 -10.51
N VAL A 793 29.09 -3.84 -9.56
CA VAL A 793 28.75 -3.74 -8.14
C VAL A 793 30.01 -3.58 -7.32
N PHE A 794 30.02 -2.61 -6.42
CA PHE A 794 30.96 -2.49 -5.32
C PHE A 794 30.28 -2.97 -4.05
N LEU A 795 30.70 -4.09 -3.48
CA LEU A 795 30.21 -4.62 -2.22
C LEU A 795 31.19 -4.24 -1.12
N ALA A 796 30.83 -3.22 -0.33
CA ALA A 796 31.70 -2.59 0.65
C ALA A 796 31.39 -2.99 2.09
N GLY A 797 32.36 -2.81 2.97
CA GLY A 797 32.22 -3.07 4.41
C GLY A 797 32.24 -4.55 4.77
N LEU A 798 32.98 -5.39 4.05
CA LEU A 798 33.05 -6.83 4.27
C LEU A 798 33.97 -7.19 5.44
N LYS A 799 33.55 -6.83 6.67
CA LYS A 799 34.27 -7.15 7.91
C LYS A 799 33.33 -7.78 8.94
N GLU A 800 33.89 -8.57 9.84
CA GLU A 800 33.16 -9.16 10.97
C GLU A 800 32.44 -8.08 11.80
N ASN A 801 31.25 -8.38 12.27
CA ASN A 801 30.35 -7.48 12.98
C ASN A 801 29.77 -6.31 12.16
N THR A 802 30.08 -6.26 10.86
CA THR A 802 29.41 -5.39 9.88
C THR A 802 28.67 -6.24 8.86
N PHE A 803 29.36 -7.15 8.18
CA PHE A 803 28.78 -8.16 7.31
C PHE A 803 29.52 -9.50 7.50
N PRO A 804 29.00 -10.42 8.36
CA PRO A 804 27.71 -10.44 9.05
C PRO A 804 27.56 -9.34 10.11
N SER A 805 26.30 -8.96 10.37
CA SER A 805 26.00 -7.93 11.37
C SER A 805 26.28 -8.43 12.81
N TYR A 806 26.72 -7.54 13.71
CA TYR A 806 26.95 -7.86 15.11
C TYR A 806 25.74 -8.53 15.78
N MET A 807 24.53 -8.04 15.48
CA MET A 807 23.30 -8.56 16.08
C MET A 807 23.00 -9.98 15.60
N SER A 808 23.24 -10.28 14.34
CA SER A 808 23.04 -11.62 13.78
C SER A 808 24.08 -12.61 14.32
N VAL A 809 25.31 -12.19 14.49
CA VAL A 809 26.36 -13.01 15.13
C VAL A 809 26.00 -13.31 16.58
N LYS A 810 25.58 -12.30 17.34
CA LYS A 810 25.17 -12.46 18.74
C LYS A 810 23.94 -13.33 18.91
N ALA A 811 22.99 -13.24 17.98
CA ALA A 811 21.76 -14.05 17.98
C ALA A 811 21.96 -15.45 17.37
N ASN A 812 23.17 -15.80 16.93
CA ASN A 812 23.47 -17.03 16.19
C ASN A 812 22.61 -17.24 14.92
N ASN A 813 22.16 -16.15 14.29
CA ASN A 813 21.34 -16.16 13.08
C ASN A 813 22.20 -15.85 11.84
N ILE A 814 23.13 -16.72 11.54
CA ILE A 814 24.10 -16.53 10.45
C ILE A 814 23.52 -16.90 9.08
N ASP A 815 22.54 -17.79 9.02
CA ASP A 815 21.99 -18.27 7.74
C ASP A 815 21.27 -17.18 6.95
N GLU A 816 20.56 -16.25 7.62
CA GLU A 816 19.98 -15.09 6.93
C GLU A 816 21.07 -14.14 6.40
N GLU A 817 22.15 -13.97 7.12
CA GLU A 817 23.32 -13.20 6.66
C GLU A 817 24.02 -13.85 5.46
N LYS A 818 24.16 -15.20 5.44
CA LYS A 818 24.66 -15.94 4.28
C LYS A 818 23.79 -15.70 3.04
N ARG A 819 22.46 -15.76 3.20
CA ARG A 819 21.50 -15.48 2.10
C ARG A 819 21.60 -14.02 1.65
N THR A 820 21.74 -13.09 2.58
CA THR A 820 21.94 -11.67 2.27
C THR A 820 23.22 -11.46 1.45
N PHE A 821 24.32 -12.13 1.79
CA PHE A 821 25.55 -12.06 1.02
C PHE A 821 25.38 -12.67 -0.38
N TYR A 822 24.69 -13.80 -0.50
CA TYR A 822 24.35 -14.39 -1.80
C TYR A 822 23.53 -13.42 -2.68
N VAL A 823 22.52 -12.76 -2.10
CA VAL A 823 21.78 -11.71 -2.83
C VAL A 823 22.72 -10.63 -3.33
N ALA A 824 23.65 -10.13 -2.48
CA ALA A 824 24.59 -9.08 -2.83
C ALA A 824 25.46 -9.44 -4.05
N ILE A 825 26.11 -10.60 -4.03
CA ILE A 825 27.01 -11.01 -5.11
C ILE A 825 26.27 -11.29 -6.42
N THR A 826 24.99 -11.69 -6.36
CA THR A 826 24.16 -11.95 -7.55
C THR A 826 23.56 -10.68 -8.18
N ARG A 827 23.84 -9.48 -7.63
CA ARG A 827 23.40 -8.21 -8.24
C ARG A 827 24.28 -7.78 -9.42
N ALA A 828 25.52 -8.27 -9.49
CA ALA A 828 26.47 -7.93 -10.52
C ALA A 828 26.24 -8.74 -11.81
N LYS A 829 26.29 -8.07 -12.97
CA LYS A 829 26.21 -8.71 -14.28
C LYS A 829 27.59 -8.93 -14.87
N LYS A 830 28.49 -7.95 -14.80
CA LYS A 830 29.79 -7.96 -15.48
C LYS A 830 30.98 -7.92 -14.54
N ARG A 831 30.91 -7.11 -13.47
CA ARG A 831 32.01 -6.89 -12.54
C ARG A 831 31.54 -6.83 -11.11
N LEU A 832 32.29 -7.46 -10.23
CA LEU A 832 32.10 -7.39 -8.79
C LEU A 832 33.41 -6.99 -8.12
N TYR A 833 33.36 -5.88 -7.37
CA TYR A 833 34.40 -5.42 -6.47
C TYR A 833 33.96 -5.71 -5.05
N MET A 834 34.80 -6.31 -4.26
CA MET A 834 34.55 -6.57 -2.85
C MET A 834 35.61 -5.84 -2.02
N THR A 835 35.18 -5.04 -1.03
CA THR A 835 36.11 -4.25 -0.22
C THR A 835 35.88 -4.46 1.26
N CYS A 836 36.96 -4.41 2.01
CA CYS A 836 36.97 -4.51 3.45
C CYS A 836 37.85 -3.40 4.05
N SER A 837 37.27 -2.64 4.99
CA SER A 837 38.06 -1.75 5.83
C SER A 837 38.47 -2.48 7.10
N LEU A 838 39.79 -2.67 7.30
CA LEU A 838 40.35 -3.32 8.51
C LEU A 838 40.42 -2.38 9.72
N GLU A 839 39.87 -1.17 9.62
CA GLU A 839 39.71 -0.25 10.74
C GLU A 839 38.66 -0.79 11.73
N GLY A 840 39.09 -1.11 12.93
CA GLY A 840 38.24 -1.60 14.02
C GLY A 840 38.04 -0.54 15.09
N ALA A 841 37.08 -0.79 15.99
CA ALA A 841 36.81 0.09 17.12
C ALA A 841 38.03 0.24 18.04
N TYR A 842 38.27 1.46 18.53
CA TYR A 842 39.37 1.79 19.45
C TYR A 842 40.76 1.52 18.89
N GLY A 843 40.97 1.67 17.57
CA GLY A 843 42.29 1.50 16.95
C GLY A 843 42.79 0.04 16.85
N ARG A 844 41.93 -0.94 17.11
CA ARG A 844 42.23 -2.35 16.86
C ARG A 844 42.07 -2.67 15.38
N ARG A 845 42.81 -3.64 14.86
CA ARG A 845 42.62 -4.14 13.51
C ARG A 845 41.35 -5.01 13.48
N GLY A 846 40.44 -4.73 12.57
CA GLY A 846 39.23 -5.54 12.31
C GLY A 846 39.59 -6.84 11.57
N GLU A 847 38.67 -7.79 11.56
CA GLU A 847 38.77 -9.03 10.81
C GLU A 847 37.91 -8.97 9.54
N GLU A 848 38.40 -9.60 8.49
CA GLU A 848 37.66 -9.76 7.23
C GLU A 848 36.42 -10.60 7.44
N SER A 849 35.40 -10.35 6.65
CA SER A 849 34.18 -11.13 6.69
C SER A 849 34.45 -12.61 6.41
N ARG A 850 33.90 -13.47 7.26
CA ARG A 850 33.98 -14.95 7.09
C ARG A 850 33.36 -15.39 5.75
N PHE A 851 32.50 -14.60 5.15
CA PHE A 851 31.79 -14.94 3.91
C PHE A 851 32.72 -14.90 2.69
N ILE A 852 33.80 -14.13 2.72
CA ILE A 852 34.77 -14.08 1.63
C ILE A 852 35.40 -15.45 1.41
N LYS A 853 35.71 -16.17 2.49
CA LYS A 853 36.30 -17.52 2.47
C LYS A 853 35.37 -18.61 1.93
N LEU A 854 34.09 -18.29 1.75
CA LEU A 854 33.12 -19.21 1.15
C LEU A 854 33.11 -19.13 -0.40
N ILE A 855 33.84 -18.20 -0.98
CA ILE A 855 34.06 -18.12 -2.43
C ILE A 855 35.42 -18.79 -2.70
N ASP A 856 35.48 -19.71 -3.67
CA ASP A 856 36.75 -20.34 -4.03
C ASP A 856 37.75 -19.33 -4.53
N ASP A 857 39.02 -19.41 -4.07
CA ASP A 857 40.11 -18.49 -4.40
C ASP A 857 40.35 -18.31 -5.91
N LYS A 858 40.08 -19.34 -6.71
CA LYS A 858 40.22 -19.27 -8.17
C LYS A 858 39.40 -18.18 -8.84
N TYR A 859 38.30 -17.74 -8.18
CA TYR A 859 37.42 -16.67 -8.69
C TYR A 859 37.76 -15.29 -8.11
N LEU A 860 38.64 -15.22 -7.11
CA LEU A 860 39.15 -13.97 -6.56
C LEU A 860 40.42 -13.52 -7.33
N GLY A 861 40.56 -12.18 -7.51
CA GLY A 861 41.66 -11.59 -8.25
C GLY A 861 42.21 -10.31 -7.63
#